data_0a5bb3f41fc6cefa62adff33222a6c09
#
_entry.id   0a5bb3f41fc6cefa62adff33222a6c09
#
_cell.length_a   1.000
_cell.length_b   1.000
_cell.length_c   1.000
_cell.angle_alpha   90.00
_cell.angle_beta   90.00
_cell.angle_gamma   90.00
#
_symmetry.space_group_name_H-M   'P 1'
#
loop_
_entity.id
_entity.type
_entity.pdbx_description
1 polymer ?
#
loop_
_entity_poly.entity_id
_entity_poly.type
_entity_poly.pdbx_seq_one_letter_code
_entity_poly.pdbx_strand_id
1 'polypeptide(L)'
;MYVICIIAQKLRLRYFPILMIFVFLASLMPEYSSVSAQVVNGADIAAVVDSIAGVKPEDKRETTDTSRFKKERVDLDHVVNFTAKDSIVMYGKDNARMFGDGNITYGDIQLTASRLNMDMAKSEVYAIGAIDTSGEVAGNPVFKDKSGSYEAKTMTYNFKSEKGLITDIVTEQGEGYLTGGITKKVSDEDFYIKDAKYTTCDDHEHPHFYFQLTKGKIRPKKDVVTGPAYMVLEDLPLPIAVPFGFFPFTEKFHSGVLVPTFGEDYNRGFYLRNGGYYLALSDYADLALTGELYTRGGWGLTAQSNYAKRYKFHGNFNVSYLVTVNGEKGDNDYSKMKNFRVQWTHAQDAKANPNMSFSASVNFATSGYSRNNLDDYYSNSFTENTKSSTVNMTYKRPGSRWSFSTTASVSQRTADSTLSVSFPNLTVTMSQFAPFKRKKAAGDERWYEKIKISYSGRFQNSLTAKQDEFFKKSLVKDWRNGMSHTLPINATFNLFKYLNVTPSITLNDRMYTNKIRQQWDPNANAVVRDTTYNFYNVFDFNFSLSFSTKLYGFFKPLKFFGDKVNMIRHVITPSVSFSASPDFGSSFWGYYGQYERVNSDGTKEPVKYSYFSNGLFGNAANGKSGVVSFNISNNLEAKVKSDQDSTGYKKVSLIENLTLSQSYNFAADSLRWSNLNTTLLLRLTKGFNLNLSATWDVYKYGLNKYGTPVRINKLRLLHGGGWGRLASTGTSFNYTLNNDTFKNLFGRGKKKKNEQKSVFDNNHQNKDDSDQETNSGDGEFDSDGYMKWDFPWSLTFNYSLNYGYGEFDYKRLEYKGRWTQNLSLSGNVRPTKNWNLSMSASYNFDLHKIAYMNCSISREMHCFTMSASFVPVGPYKSYSFHIAVKSSILSDVKYDKHSSSSNGVTWY
;
A
#
# COMPACT_ATOMS: atom_id res chain seq x y z
N MET A 1 12.69 22.34 -29.32
CA MET A 1 12.18 22.84 -28.04
C MET A 1 11.89 24.35 -28.08
N TYR A 2 12.80 25.18 -28.61
CA TYR A 2 12.61 26.63 -28.70
C TYR A 2 11.42 27.06 -29.61
N VAL A 3 11.23 26.36 -30.74
CA VAL A 3 10.13 26.60 -31.68
C VAL A 3 8.77 26.23 -31.08
N ILE A 4 8.70 25.19 -30.24
CA ILE A 4 7.47 24.76 -29.59
C ILE A 4 7.06 25.73 -28.47
N CYS A 5 8.01 26.33 -27.76
CA CYS A 5 7.75 27.38 -26.78
C CYS A 5 7.18 28.68 -27.41
N ILE A 6 7.67 29.06 -28.59
CA ILE A 6 7.18 30.24 -29.31
C ILE A 6 5.76 30.02 -29.83
N ILE A 7 5.42 28.83 -30.29
CA ILE A 7 4.06 28.46 -30.74
C ILE A 7 3.08 28.44 -29.56
N ALA A 8 3.49 27.93 -28.40
CA ALA A 8 2.67 27.88 -27.18
C ALA A 8 2.36 29.29 -26.62
N GLN A 9 3.32 30.21 -26.71
CA GLN A 9 3.16 31.59 -26.30
C GLN A 9 2.20 32.37 -27.21
N LYS A 10 2.16 32.10 -28.52
CA LYS A 10 1.24 32.71 -29.47
C LYS A 10 -0.21 32.22 -29.37
N LEU A 11 -0.43 31.00 -28.86
CA LEU A 11 -1.77 30.38 -28.78
C LEU A 11 -2.51 30.58 -27.44
N ARG A 12 -1.98 31.34 -26.47
CA ARG A 12 -2.59 31.59 -25.15
C ARG A 12 -3.24 30.36 -24.46
N LEU A 13 -2.68 29.17 -24.64
CA LEU A 13 -3.19 27.93 -24.04
C LEU A 13 -2.85 27.91 -22.54
N ARG A 14 -3.82 28.27 -21.71
CA ARG A 14 -3.71 28.25 -20.21
C ARG A 14 -3.43 26.88 -19.62
N TYR A 15 -3.56 25.79 -20.38
CA TYR A 15 -3.44 24.39 -19.91
C TYR A 15 -2.28 23.64 -20.54
N PHE A 16 -1.37 24.33 -21.20
CA PHE A 16 -0.23 23.71 -21.88
C PHE A 16 0.66 22.82 -20.99
N PRO A 17 0.94 23.17 -19.71
CA PRO A 17 1.73 22.26 -18.86
C PRO A 17 1.03 20.95 -18.55
N ILE A 18 -0.29 20.97 -18.41
CA ILE A 18 -1.09 19.76 -18.15
C ILE A 18 -1.16 18.91 -19.44
N LEU A 19 -1.30 19.55 -20.59
CA LEU A 19 -1.28 18.86 -21.88
C LEU A 19 0.11 18.24 -22.16
N MET A 20 1.19 18.88 -21.76
CA MET A 20 2.56 18.32 -21.90
C MET A 20 2.80 17.11 -21.00
N ILE A 21 2.21 17.09 -19.80
CA ILE A 21 2.25 15.89 -18.95
C ILE A 21 1.47 14.74 -19.60
N PHE A 22 0.32 15.03 -20.20
CA PHE A 22 -0.47 14.03 -20.92
C PHE A 22 0.20 13.56 -22.23
N VAL A 23 0.79 14.46 -22.98
CA VAL A 23 1.55 14.12 -24.20
C VAL A 23 2.83 13.36 -23.87
N PHE A 24 3.49 13.69 -22.76
CA PHE A 24 4.66 12.93 -22.28
C PHE A 24 4.26 11.54 -21.77
N LEU A 25 3.13 11.42 -21.07
CA LEU A 25 2.58 10.12 -20.67
C LEU A 25 2.09 9.29 -21.87
N ALA A 26 1.53 9.93 -22.90
CA ALA A 26 1.12 9.26 -24.14
C ALA A 26 2.31 8.82 -25.00
N SER A 27 3.41 9.56 -25.00
CA SER A 27 4.64 9.19 -25.73
C SER A 27 5.45 8.07 -25.06
N LEU A 28 5.12 7.71 -23.84
CA LEU A 28 5.72 6.60 -23.09
C LEU A 28 4.97 5.27 -23.27
N MET A 29 3.84 5.27 -23.95
CA MET A 29 3.19 4.03 -24.38
C MET A 29 4.02 3.42 -25.50
N PRO A 30 4.42 2.14 -25.40
CA PRO A 30 5.09 1.47 -26.53
C PRO A 30 4.14 1.51 -27.73
N GLU A 31 4.66 1.91 -28.88
CA GLU A 31 3.99 1.81 -30.16
C GLU A 31 3.41 0.39 -30.30
N TYR A 32 2.11 0.27 -30.18
CA TYR A 32 1.42 -0.89 -30.65
C TYR A 32 1.59 -0.87 -32.17
N SER A 33 2.35 -1.82 -32.70
CA SER A 33 2.36 -2.14 -34.10
C SER A 33 0.92 -2.14 -34.58
N SER A 34 0.62 -1.27 -35.52
CA SER A 34 -0.62 -1.15 -36.23
C SER A 34 -1.02 -2.53 -36.77
N VAL A 35 -1.95 -3.18 -36.10
CA VAL A 35 -2.80 -4.16 -36.74
C VAL A 35 -3.66 -3.34 -37.69
N SER A 36 -3.30 -3.37 -38.96
CA SER A 36 -4.13 -2.85 -40.05
C SER A 36 -5.51 -3.43 -39.91
N ALA A 37 -6.48 -2.63 -39.54
CA ALA A 37 -7.87 -2.96 -39.72
C ALA A 37 -8.07 -3.14 -41.23
N GLN A 38 -8.14 -4.40 -41.66
CA GLN A 38 -8.71 -4.71 -42.96
C GLN A 38 -10.15 -4.23 -42.87
N VAL A 39 -10.41 -3.16 -43.63
CA VAL A 39 -11.77 -2.75 -43.96
C VAL A 39 -12.37 -3.90 -44.75
N VAL A 40 -13.22 -4.69 -44.12
CA VAL A 40 -14.04 -5.66 -44.82
C VAL A 40 -14.95 -4.85 -45.72
N ASN A 41 -14.68 -4.91 -47.02
CA ASN A 41 -15.52 -4.29 -48.05
C ASN A 41 -16.94 -4.83 -47.93
N GLY A 42 -17.95 -3.96 -47.97
CA GLY A 42 -19.36 -4.28 -47.85
C GLY A 42 -19.98 -5.21 -48.96
N ALA A 43 -19.13 -5.84 -49.76
CA ALA A 43 -19.53 -6.86 -50.71
C ALA A 43 -19.74 -8.26 -50.09
N ASP A 44 -19.05 -8.55 -48.96
CA ASP A 44 -19.17 -9.88 -48.33
C ASP A 44 -20.36 -10.03 -47.40
N ILE A 45 -21.04 -8.92 -47.06
CA ILE A 45 -22.30 -8.98 -46.26
C ILE A 45 -23.54 -9.28 -47.16
N ALA A 46 -23.45 -8.93 -48.44
CA ALA A 46 -24.55 -9.24 -49.39
C ALA A 46 -24.66 -10.73 -49.76
N ALA A 47 -23.53 -11.45 -49.70
CA ALA A 47 -23.49 -12.88 -50.04
C ALA A 47 -24.06 -13.79 -48.92
N VAL A 48 -24.10 -13.30 -47.65
CA VAL A 48 -24.64 -14.07 -46.52
C VAL A 48 -26.18 -13.85 -46.38
N VAL A 49 -26.71 -12.75 -46.90
CA VAL A 49 -28.12 -12.45 -46.83
C VAL A 49 -28.91 -13.12 -47.97
N ASP A 50 -28.25 -13.40 -49.14
CA ASP A 50 -28.93 -14.06 -50.28
C ASP A 50 -29.09 -15.59 -50.13
N SER A 51 -28.43 -16.20 -49.14
CA SER A 51 -28.59 -17.65 -48.90
C SER A 51 -29.77 -18.01 -47.97
N ILE A 52 -30.53 -17.03 -47.46
CA ILE A 52 -31.68 -17.26 -46.56
C ILE A 52 -33.03 -16.98 -47.28
N ALA A 53 -33.02 -16.47 -48.50
CA ALA A 53 -34.21 -16.06 -49.22
C ALA A 53 -34.59 -17.04 -50.34
N GLY A 54 -34.51 -18.34 -50.14
CA GLY A 54 -34.76 -19.32 -51.15
C GLY A 54 -35.64 -20.51 -50.72
N VAL A 55 -36.76 -20.26 -50.04
CA VAL A 55 -37.81 -21.29 -49.94
C VAL A 55 -39.15 -20.65 -50.34
N LYS A 56 -39.59 -20.91 -51.59
CA LYS A 56 -40.94 -20.62 -52.02
C LYS A 56 -41.92 -21.60 -51.41
N PRO A 57 -43.13 -21.17 -51.02
CA PRO A 57 -44.15 -22.07 -50.57
C PRO A 57 -44.84 -22.73 -51.82
N GLU A 58 -44.79 -24.05 -51.93
CA GLU A 58 -45.64 -24.80 -52.81
C GLU A 58 -46.95 -25.05 -52.10
N ASP A 59 -47.98 -24.51 -52.75
CA ASP A 59 -49.43 -24.75 -52.53
C ASP A 59 -49.74 -26.15 -53.01
N LYS A 60 -50.24 -27.04 -52.18
CA LYS A 60 -51.05 -28.19 -52.61
C LYS A 60 -52.20 -28.41 -51.68
N ARG A 61 -53.34 -28.16 -52.25
CA ARG A 61 -54.67 -28.49 -51.77
C ARG A 61 -54.93 -29.99 -51.62
N GLU A 62 -55.66 -30.28 -50.54
CA GLU A 62 -56.69 -31.23 -50.30
C GLU A 62 -56.49 -32.70 -50.73
N THR A 63 -56.65 -33.55 -49.76
CA THR A 63 -57.73 -34.51 -49.75
C THR A 63 -58.04 -35.02 -48.35
N THR A 64 -59.26 -34.79 -47.88
CA THR A 64 -59.88 -35.43 -46.73
C THR A 64 -59.83 -36.95 -46.87
N ASP A 65 -59.27 -37.62 -45.91
CA ASP A 65 -59.63 -38.99 -45.63
C ASP A 65 -59.74 -39.25 -44.10
N THR A 66 -60.92 -39.49 -43.68
CA THR A 66 -61.34 -39.92 -42.37
C THR A 66 -61.01 -41.39 -42.19
N SER A 67 -59.89 -41.73 -41.54
CA SER A 67 -59.77 -43.06 -40.97
C SER A 67 -58.68 -43.11 -39.84
N ARG A 68 -59.18 -43.52 -38.69
CA ARG A 68 -58.46 -44.21 -37.62
C ARG A 68 -57.52 -43.37 -36.77
N PHE A 69 -57.98 -42.99 -35.61
CA PHE A 69 -57.19 -42.71 -34.46
C PHE A 69 -56.19 -43.89 -34.16
N LYS A 70 -55.01 -43.85 -34.73
CA LYS A 70 -53.88 -44.58 -34.26
C LYS A 70 -53.34 -43.86 -33.02
N LYS A 71 -53.43 -44.44 -31.84
CA LYS A 71 -52.72 -44.06 -30.66
C LYS A 71 -51.25 -43.96 -31.04
N GLU A 72 -50.72 -42.74 -31.29
CA GLU A 72 -49.28 -42.57 -31.40
C GLU A 72 -48.64 -42.99 -30.09
N ARG A 73 -47.84 -44.05 -30.09
CA ARG A 73 -46.88 -44.32 -29.08
C ARG A 73 -45.89 -43.18 -29.10
N VAL A 74 -45.93 -42.39 -28.10
CA VAL A 74 -44.98 -41.29 -27.91
C VAL A 74 -43.68 -41.93 -27.40
N ASP A 75 -42.72 -42.10 -28.28
CA ASP A 75 -41.41 -42.54 -27.91
C ASP A 75 -40.71 -41.40 -27.17
N LEU A 76 -40.17 -41.71 -25.98
CA LEU A 76 -39.26 -40.86 -25.24
C LEU A 76 -37.86 -41.00 -25.87
N ASP A 77 -37.07 -39.92 -25.91
CA ASP A 77 -35.77 -39.86 -26.55
C ASP A 77 -34.76 -40.77 -25.85
N HIS A 78 -34.94 -41.08 -24.56
CA HIS A 78 -34.08 -41.96 -23.75
C HIS A 78 -34.92 -42.99 -22.98
N VAL A 79 -34.26 -44.06 -22.54
CA VAL A 79 -34.87 -45.08 -21.68
C VAL A 79 -34.94 -44.54 -20.26
N VAL A 80 -36.06 -44.61 -19.61
CA VAL A 80 -36.25 -44.30 -18.20
C VAL A 80 -35.88 -45.56 -17.38
N ASN A 81 -34.77 -45.48 -16.66
CA ASN A 81 -34.35 -46.49 -15.71
C ASN A 81 -34.80 -46.11 -14.31
N PHE A 82 -35.33 -47.01 -13.56
CA PHE A 82 -35.77 -46.76 -12.18
C PHE A 82 -35.37 -47.90 -11.27
N THR A 83 -34.96 -47.53 -10.08
CA THR A 83 -34.55 -48.47 -9.01
C THR A 83 -35.10 -48.00 -7.67
N ALA A 84 -35.34 -48.87 -6.75
CA ALA A 84 -35.71 -48.56 -5.38
C ALA A 84 -35.03 -49.54 -4.43
N LYS A 85 -34.76 -49.11 -3.19
CA LYS A 85 -34.07 -49.92 -2.20
C LYS A 85 -35.01 -50.94 -1.55
N ASP A 86 -36.27 -50.51 -1.25
CA ASP A 86 -37.20 -51.38 -0.54
C ASP A 86 -38.14 -52.14 -1.49
N SER A 87 -38.92 -51.44 -2.26
CA SER A 87 -39.88 -52.09 -3.17
C SER A 87 -40.32 -51.20 -4.34
N ILE A 88 -40.69 -51.87 -5.44
CA ILE A 88 -41.33 -51.24 -6.59
C ILE A 88 -42.67 -51.96 -6.80
N VAL A 89 -43.77 -51.24 -6.67
CA VAL A 89 -45.11 -51.76 -6.84
C VAL A 89 -45.69 -51.18 -8.14
N MET A 90 -45.97 -52.08 -9.08
CA MET A 90 -46.66 -51.72 -10.32
C MET A 90 -48.14 -52.04 -10.18
N TYR A 91 -49.00 -51.07 -10.51
CA TYR A 91 -50.43 -51.29 -10.50
C TYR A 91 -51.08 -50.75 -11.80
N GLY A 92 -51.86 -51.61 -12.44
CA GLY A 92 -52.27 -51.37 -13.81
C GLY A 92 -51.11 -51.54 -14.80
N LYS A 93 -51.31 -50.99 -16.00
CA LYS A 93 -50.29 -51.07 -17.06
C LYS A 93 -49.33 -49.92 -17.09
N ASP A 94 -49.73 -48.81 -16.45
CA ASP A 94 -49.08 -47.53 -16.65
C ASP A 94 -48.65 -46.83 -15.35
N ASN A 95 -48.78 -47.47 -14.18
CA ASN A 95 -48.44 -46.81 -12.91
C ASN A 95 -47.42 -47.63 -12.10
N ALA A 96 -46.40 -46.96 -11.59
CA ALA A 96 -45.42 -47.55 -10.70
C ALA A 96 -45.21 -46.66 -9.45
N ARG A 97 -45.11 -47.29 -8.28
CA ARG A 97 -44.73 -46.68 -7.02
C ARG A 97 -43.46 -47.28 -6.49
N MET A 98 -42.51 -46.44 -6.09
CA MET A 98 -41.22 -46.83 -5.55
C MET A 98 -41.12 -46.35 -4.11
N PHE A 99 -40.61 -47.22 -3.24
CA PHE A 99 -40.47 -47.02 -1.83
C PHE A 99 -39.01 -47.32 -1.42
N GLY A 100 -38.49 -46.49 -0.51
CA GLY A 100 -37.10 -46.62 -0.01
C GLY A 100 -36.08 -46.20 -1.04
N ASP A 101 -35.66 -44.95 -0.98
CA ASP A 101 -34.62 -44.33 -1.81
C ASP A 101 -34.77 -44.65 -3.30
N GLY A 102 -35.96 -44.37 -3.83
CA GLY A 102 -36.24 -44.53 -5.26
C GLY A 102 -35.34 -43.62 -6.09
N ASN A 103 -34.77 -44.13 -7.17
CA ASN A 103 -33.92 -43.40 -8.10
C ASN A 103 -34.40 -43.61 -9.54
N ILE A 104 -34.67 -42.53 -10.24
CA ILE A 104 -35.06 -42.55 -11.65
C ILE A 104 -33.97 -41.82 -12.45
N THR A 105 -33.50 -42.44 -13.52
CA THR A 105 -32.52 -41.83 -14.45
C THR A 105 -33.08 -41.78 -15.85
N TYR A 106 -32.98 -40.63 -16.49
CA TYR A 106 -33.42 -40.36 -17.85
C TYR A 106 -32.40 -39.49 -18.57
N GLY A 107 -31.63 -40.06 -19.44
CA GLY A 107 -30.48 -39.34 -20.03
C GLY A 107 -29.54 -38.78 -18.96
N ASP A 108 -29.33 -37.45 -18.94
CA ASP A 108 -28.50 -36.78 -17.95
C ASP A 108 -29.26 -36.38 -16.67
N ILE A 109 -30.56 -36.69 -16.61
CA ILE A 109 -31.44 -36.34 -15.48
C ILE A 109 -31.46 -37.50 -14.48
N GLN A 110 -31.31 -37.18 -13.20
CA GLN A 110 -31.44 -38.09 -12.07
C GLN A 110 -32.41 -37.50 -11.04
N LEU A 111 -33.43 -38.24 -10.65
CA LEU A 111 -34.38 -37.91 -9.59
C LEU A 111 -34.34 -38.98 -8.50
N THR A 112 -34.03 -38.58 -7.29
CA THR A 112 -34.05 -39.49 -6.13
C THR A 112 -34.98 -38.99 -5.06
N ALA A 113 -35.75 -39.85 -4.42
CA ALA A 113 -36.60 -39.54 -3.29
C ALA A 113 -37.00 -40.78 -2.51
N SER A 114 -37.43 -40.62 -1.26
CA SER A 114 -37.94 -41.74 -0.46
C SER A 114 -39.19 -42.40 -1.09
N ARG A 115 -40.06 -41.60 -1.73
CA ARG A 115 -41.25 -42.10 -2.46
C ARG A 115 -41.35 -41.48 -3.81
N LEU A 116 -41.48 -42.29 -4.84
CA LEU A 116 -41.69 -41.90 -6.22
C LEU A 116 -42.97 -42.58 -6.76
N ASN A 117 -43.87 -41.74 -7.34
CA ASN A 117 -45.03 -42.23 -8.04
C ASN A 117 -44.89 -41.86 -9.52
N MET A 118 -44.88 -42.84 -10.41
CA MET A 118 -44.71 -42.66 -11.84
C MET A 118 -45.97 -43.02 -12.58
N ASP A 119 -46.48 -42.12 -13.44
CA ASP A 119 -47.53 -42.33 -14.41
C ASP A 119 -46.90 -42.43 -15.81
N MET A 120 -46.75 -43.64 -16.32
CA MET A 120 -46.09 -43.88 -17.60
C MET A 120 -46.93 -43.41 -18.78
N ALA A 121 -48.29 -43.39 -18.65
CA ALA A 121 -49.18 -42.93 -19.71
C ALA A 121 -49.03 -41.41 -19.94
N LYS A 122 -48.79 -40.65 -18.86
CA LYS A 122 -48.54 -39.21 -18.92
C LYS A 122 -47.04 -38.84 -18.99
N SER A 123 -46.16 -39.85 -18.87
CA SER A 123 -44.73 -39.63 -18.72
C SER A 123 -44.36 -38.70 -17.56
N GLU A 124 -45.05 -38.83 -16.44
CA GLU A 124 -44.98 -37.93 -15.29
C GLU A 124 -44.55 -38.70 -14.02
N VAL A 125 -43.70 -38.10 -13.25
CA VAL A 125 -43.29 -38.61 -11.95
C VAL A 125 -43.59 -37.58 -10.86
N TYR A 126 -44.14 -38.04 -9.74
CA TYR A 126 -44.32 -37.28 -8.53
C TYR A 126 -43.40 -37.83 -7.43
N ALA A 127 -42.55 -36.95 -6.83
CA ALA A 127 -41.58 -37.29 -5.82
C ALA A 127 -41.88 -36.58 -4.50
N ILE A 128 -41.73 -37.29 -3.38
CA ILE A 128 -41.93 -36.76 -2.03
C ILE A 128 -41.05 -37.49 -1.03
N GLY A 129 -40.62 -36.83 0.07
CA GLY A 129 -39.98 -37.46 1.19
C GLY A 129 -40.92 -38.39 1.97
N ALA A 130 -40.40 -39.19 2.88
CA ALA A 130 -41.15 -40.06 3.79
C ALA A 130 -40.93 -39.58 5.22
N ILE A 131 -41.96 -39.74 6.06
CA ILE A 131 -41.81 -39.48 7.51
C ILE A 131 -41.05 -40.66 8.10
N ASP A 132 -39.97 -40.39 8.80
CA ASP A 132 -39.17 -41.39 9.48
C ASP A 132 -39.74 -41.75 10.87
N THR A 133 -39.06 -42.65 11.60
CA THR A 133 -39.48 -43.10 12.92
C THR A 133 -39.41 -42.02 13.99
N SER A 134 -38.72 -40.94 13.75
CA SER A 134 -38.63 -39.76 14.65
C SER A 134 -39.75 -38.70 14.39
N GLY A 135 -40.54 -38.88 13.32
CA GLY A 135 -41.56 -37.94 12.92
C GLY A 135 -41.10 -36.85 11.96
N GLU A 136 -39.84 -36.89 11.56
CA GLU A 136 -39.23 -35.93 10.62
C GLU A 136 -39.33 -36.47 9.17
N VAL A 137 -39.41 -35.52 8.20
CA VAL A 137 -39.43 -35.88 6.79
C VAL A 137 -38.00 -36.14 6.30
N ALA A 138 -37.72 -37.39 5.94
CA ALA A 138 -36.42 -37.82 5.42
C ALA A 138 -36.50 -38.22 3.95
N GLY A 139 -35.39 -38.11 3.23
CA GLY A 139 -35.27 -38.49 1.83
C GLY A 139 -36.07 -37.62 0.88
N ASN A 140 -35.97 -36.32 1.08
CA ASN A 140 -36.54 -35.30 0.18
C ASN A 140 -36.14 -35.57 -1.28
N PRO A 141 -37.02 -35.19 -2.26
CA PRO A 141 -36.65 -35.25 -3.66
C PRO A 141 -35.42 -34.44 -4.00
N VAL A 142 -34.45 -35.08 -4.64
CA VAL A 142 -33.27 -34.44 -5.21
C VAL A 142 -33.23 -34.68 -6.69
N PHE A 143 -33.32 -33.61 -7.46
CA PHE A 143 -33.23 -33.58 -8.90
C PHE A 143 -31.89 -33.07 -9.36
N LYS A 144 -31.21 -33.82 -10.21
CA LYS A 144 -29.94 -33.44 -10.81
C LYS A 144 -30.07 -33.41 -12.32
N ASP A 145 -29.64 -32.34 -12.95
CA ASP A 145 -29.50 -32.20 -14.40
C ASP A 145 -28.19 -31.42 -14.74
N LYS A 146 -28.02 -31.10 -16.02
CA LYS A 146 -26.87 -30.28 -16.48
C LYS A 146 -26.81 -28.88 -15.85
N SER A 147 -27.94 -28.37 -15.40
CA SER A 147 -28.05 -27.03 -14.80
C SER A 147 -27.63 -27.02 -13.33
N GLY A 148 -27.78 -28.12 -12.59
CA GLY A 148 -27.36 -28.23 -11.19
C GLY A 148 -28.06 -29.33 -10.41
N SER A 149 -28.04 -29.22 -9.09
CA SER A 149 -28.75 -30.08 -8.14
C SER A 149 -29.79 -29.25 -7.39
N TYR A 150 -30.99 -29.75 -7.28
CA TYR A 150 -32.15 -29.10 -6.67
C TYR A 150 -32.75 -30.04 -5.64
N GLU A 151 -32.84 -29.66 -4.41
CA GLU A 151 -33.54 -30.35 -3.38
C GLU A 151 -34.94 -29.70 -3.22
N ALA A 152 -35.95 -30.46 -2.89
CA ALA A 152 -37.31 -29.96 -2.82
C ALA A 152 -38.13 -30.75 -1.83
N LYS A 153 -39.22 -30.16 -1.29
CA LYS A 153 -40.18 -30.89 -0.48
C LYS A 153 -41.06 -31.79 -1.29
N THR A 154 -41.55 -31.31 -2.44
CA THR A 154 -42.24 -32.12 -3.44
C THR A 154 -41.84 -31.71 -4.85
N MET A 155 -41.85 -32.68 -5.76
CA MET A 155 -41.50 -32.43 -7.15
C MET A 155 -42.41 -33.23 -8.08
N THR A 156 -42.93 -32.58 -9.09
CA THR A 156 -43.58 -33.22 -10.24
C THR A 156 -42.78 -32.91 -11.49
N TYR A 157 -42.39 -33.91 -12.24
CA TYR A 157 -41.63 -33.78 -13.48
C TYR A 157 -42.21 -34.59 -14.61
N ASN A 158 -42.34 -34.02 -15.80
CA ASN A 158 -42.84 -34.67 -16.99
C ASN A 158 -41.70 -34.89 -17.99
N PHE A 159 -41.34 -36.11 -18.25
CA PHE A 159 -40.19 -36.51 -19.09
C PHE A 159 -40.38 -36.17 -20.57
N LYS A 160 -41.61 -36.07 -21.04
CA LYS A 160 -41.91 -35.72 -22.45
C LYS A 160 -41.78 -34.24 -22.71
N SER A 161 -42.31 -33.42 -21.82
CA SER A 161 -42.29 -31.95 -21.96
C SER A 161 -41.09 -31.27 -21.29
N GLU A 162 -40.28 -32.03 -20.54
CA GLU A 162 -39.15 -31.58 -19.73
C GLU A 162 -39.53 -30.47 -18.73
N LYS A 163 -40.80 -30.34 -18.41
CA LYS A 163 -41.31 -29.36 -17.46
C LYS A 163 -41.48 -29.96 -16.09
N GLY A 164 -41.15 -29.14 -15.07
CA GLY A 164 -41.31 -29.53 -13.67
C GLY A 164 -41.99 -28.49 -12.83
N LEU A 165 -42.71 -28.95 -11.78
CA LEU A 165 -43.21 -28.10 -10.71
C LEU A 165 -42.57 -28.56 -9.40
N ILE A 166 -41.94 -27.64 -8.69
CA ILE A 166 -41.10 -27.88 -7.53
C ILE A 166 -41.64 -27.01 -6.40
N THR A 167 -41.84 -27.59 -5.21
CA THR A 167 -42.26 -26.81 -4.03
C THR A 167 -41.16 -26.82 -2.99
N ASP A 168 -40.96 -25.69 -2.32
CA ASP A 168 -39.94 -25.48 -1.28
C ASP A 168 -38.54 -25.94 -1.76
N ILE A 169 -38.11 -25.32 -2.85
CA ILE A 169 -36.78 -25.59 -3.43
C ILE A 169 -35.63 -25.10 -2.50
N VAL A 170 -34.56 -25.86 -2.46
CA VAL A 170 -33.28 -25.44 -1.92
C VAL A 170 -32.21 -25.68 -3.00
N THR A 171 -31.58 -24.61 -3.45
CA THR A 171 -30.54 -24.71 -4.49
C THR A 171 -29.48 -23.68 -4.27
N GLU A 172 -28.25 -24.11 -4.38
CA GLU A 172 -27.07 -23.23 -4.35
C GLU A 172 -26.87 -22.60 -5.73
N GLN A 173 -26.76 -21.29 -5.77
CA GLN A 173 -26.57 -20.52 -6.99
C GLN A 173 -25.47 -19.48 -6.76
N GLY A 174 -24.24 -19.76 -7.19
CA GLY A 174 -23.07 -18.91 -6.93
C GLY A 174 -22.70 -18.91 -5.45
N GLU A 175 -22.55 -17.73 -4.84
CA GLU A 175 -22.29 -17.55 -3.39
C GLU A 175 -23.58 -17.52 -2.56
N GLY A 176 -24.77 -17.70 -3.18
CA GLY A 176 -26.06 -17.61 -2.49
C GLY A 176 -26.92 -18.83 -2.65
N TYR A 177 -27.94 -18.89 -1.80
CA TYR A 177 -28.94 -19.94 -1.75
C TYR A 177 -30.32 -19.38 -2.06
N LEU A 178 -31.02 -20.12 -2.87
CA LEU A 178 -32.40 -19.84 -3.14
C LEU A 178 -33.27 -20.89 -2.48
N THR A 179 -34.15 -20.49 -1.58
CA THR A 179 -34.92 -21.41 -0.73
C THR A 179 -36.40 -21.09 -0.76
N GLY A 180 -37.24 -22.11 -0.57
CA GLY A 180 -38.69 -21.99 -0.49
C GLY A 180 -39.39 -21.70 -1.81
N GLY A 181 -40.68 -21.35 -1.74
CA GLY A 181 -41.50 -20.94 -2.87
C GLY A 181 -41.94 -22.06 -3.79
N ILE A 182 -42.62 -21.65 -4.87
CA ILE A 182 -43.09 -22.53 -5.94
C ILE A 182 -42.27 -22.23 -7.18
N THR A 183 -41.54 -23.24 -7.66
CA THR A 183 -40.69 -23.12 -8.86
C THR A 183 -41.23 -23.97 -10.01
N LYS A 184 -41.36 -23.36 -11.18
CA LYS A 184 -41.75 -24.00 -12.42
C LYS A 184 -40.54 -24.05 -13.36
N LYS A 185 -40.03 -25.25 -13.60
CA LYS A 185 -39.03 -25.49 -14.66
C LYS A 185 -39.78 -25.50 -16.01
N VAL A 186 -39.40 -24.66 -16.96
CA VAL A 186 -39.97 -24.56 -18.29
C VAL A 186 -39.01 -25.10 -19.35
N SER A 187 -37.74 -24.91 -19.14
CA SER A 187 -36.63 -25.44 -19.95
C SER A 187 -35.39 -25.62 -19.08
N ASP A 188 -34.30 -26.16 -19.63
CA ASP A 188 -33.02 -26.26 -18.91
C ASP A 188 -32.39 -24.90 -18.59
N GLU A 189 -32.81 -23.87 -19.34
CA GLU A 189 -32.24 -22.50 -19.14
C GLU A 189 -33.17 -21.58 -18.33
N ASP A 190 -34.49 -21.90 -18.19
CA ASP A 190 -35.47 -20.99 -17.63
C ASP A 190 -36.33 -21.62 -16.54
N PHE A 191 -36.25 -21.09 -15.35
CA PHE A 191 -37.08 -21.42 -14.20
C PHE A 191 -37.84 -20.17 -13.74
N TYR A 192 -39.11 -20.30 -13.46
CA TYR A 192 -39.95 -19.25 -12.88
C TYR A 192 -40.24 -19.58 -11.43
N ILE A 193 -40.01 -18.62 -10.55
CA ILE A 193 -40.19 -18.81 -9.12
C ILE A 193 -41.17 -17.79 -8.57
N LYS A 194 -41.88 -18.18 -7.55
CA LYS A 194 -42.85 -17.34 -6.82
C LYS A 194 -42.64 -17.58 -5.32
N ASP A 195 -42.62 -16.47 -4.52
CA ASP A 195 -42.55 -16.44 -3.07
C ASP A 195 -41.32 -17.19 -2.49
N ALA A 196 -40.15 -16.95 -3.08
CA ALA A 196 -38.88 -17.54 -2.65
C ALA A 196 -38.04 -16.58 -1.84
N LYS A 197 -37.07 -17.15 -1.10
CA LYS A 197 -36.08 -16.42 -0.31
C LYS A 197 -34.72 -16.56 -1.00
N TYR A 198 -34.02 -15.45 -1.18
CA TYR A 198 -32.62 -15.46 -1.62
C TYR A 198 -31.70 -15.00 -0.46
N THR A 199 -30.76 -15.80 -0.08
CA THR A 199 -29.83 -15.54 1.02
C THR A 199 -28.44 -15.99 0.69
N THR A 200 -27.42 -15.41 1.34
CA THR A 200 -26.05 -15.91 1.33
C THR A 200 -25.68 -16.52 2.70
N CYS A 201 -26.68 -16.78 3.53
CA CYS A 201 -26.54 -17.55 4.76
C CYS A 201 -26.56 -19.05 4.42
N ASP A 202 -25.70 -19.83 5.01
CA ASP A 202 -25.62 -21.28 4.85
C ASP A 202 -26.63 -22.02 5.76
N ASP A 203 -27.24 -21.31 6.72
CA ASP A 203 -28.42 -21.83 7.42
C ASP A 203 -29.65 -21.67 6.53
N HIS A 204 -30.10 -22.78 5.94
CA HIS A 204 -31.20 -22.79 4.99
C HIS A 204 -32.58 -22.84 5.63
N GLU A 205 -32.68 -23.35 6.85
CA GLU A 205 -33.93 -23.47 7.58
C GLU A 205 -34.32 -22.15 8.23
N HIS A 206 -33.33 -21.50 8.89
CA HIS A 206 -33.51 -20.22 9.55
C HIS A 206 -32.44 -19.22 9.12
N PRO A 207 -32.46 -18.73 7.87
CA PRO A 207 -31.47 -17.78 7.40
C PRO A 207 -31.57 -16.47 8.19
N HIS A 208 -30.49 -16.02 8.77
CA HIS A 208 -30.43 -14.76 9.55
C HIS A 208 -30.88 -13.53 8.78
N PHE A 209 -30.77 -13.60 7.45
CA PHE A 209 -31.33 -12.58 6.56
C PHE A 209 -31.62 -13.17 5.19
N TYR A 210 -32.62 -12.61 4.52
CA TYR A 210 -32.95 -12.98 3.15
C TYR A 210 -33.68 -11.85 2.42
N PHE A 211 -33.60 -11.90 1.09
CA PHE A 211 -34.46 -11.13 0.24
C PHE A 211 -35.67 -11.98 -0.09
N GLN A 212 -36.85 -11.53 0.33
CA GLN A 212 -38.12 -12.13 -0.05
C GLN A 212 -38.44 -11.73 -1.48
N LEU A 213 -38.44 -12.68 -2.40
CA LEU A 213 -38.73 -12.51 -3.82
C LEU A 213 -40.18 -12.82 -4.06
N THR A 214 -40.97 -11.87 -4.61
CA THR A 214 -42.37 -12.10 -4.93
C THR A 214 -42.54 -12.95 -6.19
N LYS A 215 -41.78 -12.64 -7.23
CA LYS A 215 -41.70 -13.37 -8.49
C LYS A 215 -40.32 -13.22 -9.07
N GLY A 216 -39.80 -14.27 -9.72
CA GLY A 216 -38.50 -14.20 -10.37
C GLY A 216 -38.38 -15.17 -11.53
N LYS A 217 -37.42 -14.89 -12.39
CA LYS A 217 -36.90 -15.79 -13.42
C LYS A 217 -35.45 -16.13 -13.09
N ILE A 218 -35.14 -17.40 -12.97
CA ILE A 218 -33.82 -17.91 -12.72
C ILE A 218 -33.27 -18.45 -14.03
N ARG A 219 -32.05 -18.06 -14.37
CA ARG A 219 -31.26 -18.69 -15.41
C ARG A 219 -30.04 -19.35 -14.72
N PRO A 220 -30.07 -20.70 -14.53
CA PRO A 220 -29.05 -21.38 -13.79
C PRO A 220 -27.64 -21.04 -14.30
N LYS A 221 -26.70 -20.84 -13.39
CA LYS A 221 -25.30 -20.44 -13.66
C LYS A 221 -25.13 -19.06 -14.35
N LYS A 222 -26.21 -18.32 -14.59
CA LYS A 222 -26.17 -16.97 -15.19
C LYS A 222 -26.63 -15.91 -14.19
N ASP A 223 -27.93 -15.91 -13.86
CA ASP A 223 -28.52 -14.88 -12.99
C ASP A 223 -29.89 -15.22 -12.46
N VAL A 224 -30.35 -14.42 -11.49
CA VAL A 224 -31.77 -14.30 -11.10
C VAL A 224 -32.26 -12.88 -11.39
N VAL A 225 -33.33 -12.77 -12.17
CA VAL A 225 -34.03 -11.51 -12.35
C VAL A 225 -35.32 -11.59 -11.54
N THR A 226 -35.48 -10.68 -10.58
CA THR A 226 -36.66 -10.68 -9.71
C THR A 226 -37.50 -9.43 -9.91
N GLY A 227 -38.81 -9.58 -9.71
CA GLY A 227 -39.74 -8.47 -9.53
C GLY A 227 -39.53 -7.82 -8.14
N PRO A 228 -40.58 -7.23 -7.54
CA PRO A 228 -40.44 -6.61 -6.23
C PRO A 228 -39.89 -7.58 -5.20
N ALA A 229 -38.82 -7.12 -4.50
CA ALA A 229 -38.18 -7.87 -3.44
C ALA A 229 -37.93 -6.95 -2.25
N TYR A 230 -37.98 -7.49 -1.03
CA TYR A 230 -37.69 -6.75 0.18
C TYR A 230 -36.80 -7.58 1.12
N MET A 231 -36.01 -6.88 1.90
CA MET A 231 -35.08 -7.52 2.85
C MET A 231 -35.77 -7.84 4.17
N VAL A 232 -35.51 -9.04 4.66
CA VAL A 232 -35.93 -9.53 5.98
C VAL A 232 -34.70 -9.88 6.78
N LEU A 233 -34.64 -9.44 8.03
CA LEU A 233 -33.55 -9.71 8.98
C LEU A 233 -34.16 -10.33 10.22
N GLU A 234 -33.72 -11.54 10.61
CA GLU A 234 -34.29 -12.28 11.74
C GLU A 234 -35.84 -12.24 11.73
N ASP A 235 -36.45 -12.59 10.60
CA ASP A 235 -37.88 -12.57 10.34
C ASP A 235 -38.60 -11.20 10.45
N LEU A 236 -37.84 -10.11 10.70
CA LEU A 236 -38.34 -8.75 10.70
C LEU A 236 -38.17 -8.11 9.31
N PRO A 237 -39.24 -7.74 8.60
CA PRO A 237 -39.10 -7.06 7.31
C PRO A 237 -38.57 -5.64 7.51
N LEU A 238 -37.46 -5.36 6.83
CA LEU A 238 -36.86 -4.04 6.81
C LEU A 238 -37.48 -3.15 5.73
N PRO A 239 -37.46 -1.83 5.89
CA PRO A 239 -37.99 -0.88 4.88
C PRO A 239 -37.04 -0.74 3.69
N ILE A 240 -36.33 -1.81 3.34
CA ILE A 240 -35.45 -1.91 2.19
C ILE A 240 -36.12 -2.79 1.16
N ALA A 241 -36.70 -2.15 0.16
CA ALA A 241 -37.37 -2.83 -0.94
C ALA A 241 -36.88 -2.31 -2.29
N VAL A 242 -36.76 -3.21 -3.24
CA VAL A 242 -36.41 -2.89 -4.62
C VAL A 242 -37.57 -3.31 -5.55
N PRO A 243 -37.98 -2.46 -6.54
CA PRO A 243 -39.07 -2.80 -7.45
C PRO A 243 -38.71 -3.95 -8.40
N PHE A 244 -37.43 -4.13 -8.67
CA PHE A 244 -36.85 -5.25 -9.39
C PHE A 244 -35.40 -5.43 -8.95
N GLY A 245 -34.90 -6.66 -9.05
CA GLY A 245 -33.51 -6.99 -8.71
C GLY A 245 -32.89 -7.86 -9.80
N PHE A 246 -31.55 -7.81 -9.85
CA PHE A 246 -30.73 -8.64 -10.73
C PHE A 246 -29.54 -9.16 -9.91
N PHE A 247 -29.48 -10.46 -9.73
CA PHE A 247 -28.45 -11.16 -8.97
C PHE A 247 -27.66 -12.06 -9.92
N PRO A 248 -26.45 -11.67 -10.37
CA PRO A 248 -25.61 -12.50 -11.23
C PRO A 248 -24.95 -13.63 -10.43
N PHE A 249 -24.88 -14.84 -10.99
CA PHE A 249 -24.23 -16.00 -10.38
C PHE A 249 -22.83 -16.24 -10.92
N THR A 250 -22.34 -15.40 -11.82
CA THR A 250 -21.06 -15.60 -12.47
C THR A 250 -19.95 -14.98 -11.64
N GLU A 251 -18.81 -15.66 -11.57
CA GLU A 251 -17.58 -15.17 -10.93
C GLU A 251 -16.98 -13.94 -11.64
N LYS A 252 -17.52 -13.52 -12.78
CA LYS A 252 -17.06 -12.35 -13.52
C LYS A 252 -17.66 -11.08 -12.96
N PHE A 253 -16.82 -10.04 -12.85
CA PHE A 253 -17.29 -8.70 -12.48
C PHE A 253 -18.32 -8.17 -13.49
N HIS A 254 -19.42 -7.69 -12.99
CA HIS A 254 -20.50 -7.09 -13.79
C HIS A 254 -20.67 -5.62 -13.43
N SER A 255 -21.02 -4.81 -14.44
CA SER A 255 -21.41 -3.42 -14.22
C SER A 255 -22.76 -3.35 -13.50
N GLY A 256 -22.92 -2.39 -12.60
CA GLY A 256 -24.15 -2.26 -11.82
C GLY A 256 -24.22 -0.98 -11.00
N VAL A 257 -25.37 -0.76 -10.39
CA VAL A 257 -25.66 0.40 -9.52
C VAL A 257 -25.05 0.16 -8.15
N LEU A 258 -24.33 1.16 -7.63
CA LEU A 258 -23.82 1.20 -6.26
C LEU A 258 -24.87 1.87 -5.37
N VAL A 259 -25.30 1.18 -4.33
CA VAL A 259 -26.30 1.68 -3.40
C VAL A 259 -25.68 2.75 -2.49
N PRO A 260 -26.29 3.94 -2.36
CA PRO A 260 -25.76 4.98 -1.50
C PRO A 260 -25.91 4.63 -0.01
N THR A 261 -24.92 5.02 0.78
CA THR A 261 -25.02 5.07 2.24
C THR A 261 -25.68 6.38 2.66
N PHE A 262 -26.50 6.32 3.71
CA PHE A 262 -27.17 7.49 4.26
C PHE A 262 -26.74 7.74 5.71
N GLY A 263 -26.86 8.96 6.14
CA GLY A 263 -26.54 9.36 7.50
C GLY A 263 -26.75 10.86 7.70
N GLU A 264 -26.26 11.36 8.84
CA GLU A 264 -26.34 12.78 9.18
C GLU A 264 -24.98 13.33 9.60
N ASP A 265 -24.71 14.57 9.30
CA ASP A 265 -23.58 15.36 9.78
C ASP A 265 -24.11 16.67 10.37
N TYR A 266 -23.64 17.03 11.56
CA TYR A 266 -24.11 18.22 12.28
C TYR A 266 -24.06 19.50 11.44
N ASN A 267 -22.99 19.69 10.68
CA ASN A 267 -22.75 20.92 9.90
C ASN A 267 -23.39 20.88 8.52
N ARG A 268 -23.63 19.69 7.93
CA ARG A 268 -24.04 19.52 6.54
C ARG A 268 -25.45 18.95 6.37
N GLY A 269 -26.08 18.52 7.49
CA GLY A 269 -27.39 17.89 7.49
C GLY A 269 -27.35 16.42 7.08
N PHE A 270 -28.46 15.91 6.60
CA PHE A 270 -28.55 14.54 6.08
C PHE A 270 -27.76 14.39 4.79
N TYR A 271 -27.19 13.20 4.59
CA TYR A 271 -26.44 12.90 3.37
C TYR A 271 -26.79 11.55 2.76
N LEU A 272 -26.60 11.48 1.45
CA LEU A 272 -26.47 10.26 0.66
C LEU A 272 -25.07 10.25 0.06
N ARG A 273 -24.27 9.20 0.31
CA ARG A 273 -22.87 9.12 -0.12
C ARG A 273 -22.57 7.77 -0.77
N ASN A 274 -21.52 7.77 -1.61
CA ASN A 274 -21.00 6.57 -2.26
C ASN A 274 -22.01 5.85 -3.18
N GLY A 275 -23.15 6.47 -3.50
CA GLY A 275 -24.08 5.98 -4.51
C GLY A 275 -23.58 6.29 -5.91
N GLY A 276 -23.84 5.40 -6.87
CA GLY A 276 -23.37 5.62 -8.22
C GLY A 276 -23.47 4.43 -9.14
N TYR A 277 -22.49 4.29 -10.02
CA TYR A 277 -22.45 3.20 -10.98
C TYR A 277 -21.04 2.61 -11.12
N TYR A 278 -20.96 1.31 -11.03
CA TYR A 278 -19.74 0.54 -11.28
C TYR A 278 -19.73 0.04 -12.71
N LEU A 279 -18.63 0.27 -13.41
CA LEU A 279 -18.37 -0.13 -14.78
C LEU A 279 -17.26 -1.18 -14.80
N ALA A 280 -17.57 -2.40 -15.14
CA ALA A 280 -16.60 -3.44 -15.47
C ALA A 280 -16.08 -3.21 -16.90
N LEU A 281 -15.03 -2.41 -17.06
CA LEU A 281 -14.54 -2.00 -18.38
C LEU A 281 -13.88 -3.16 -19.13
N SER A 282 -13.11 -3.97 -18.43
CA SER A 282 -12.40 -5.12 -19.01
C SER A 282 -11.90 -6.04 -17.91
N ASP A 283 -11.34 -7.19 -18.27
CA ASP A 283 -10.66 -8.12 -17.32
C ASP A 283 -9.44 -7.47 -16.62
N TYR A 284 -9.02 -6.28 -17.04
CA TYR A 284 -7.82 -5.61 -16.52
C TYR A 284 -8.10 -4.29 -15.81
N ALA A 285 -9.29 -3.73 -15.95
CA ALA A 285 -9.63 -2.42 -15.41
C ALA A 285 -11.12 -2.29 -15.10
N ASP A 286 -11.42 -1.63 -14.00
CA ASP A 286 -12.75 -1.21 -13.58
C ASP A 286 -12.87 0.31 -13.47
N LEU A 287 -14.08 0.82 -13.29
CA LEU A 287 -14.35 2.22 -13.00
C LEU A 287 -15.61 2.34 -12.14
N ALA A 288 -15.47 2.87 -10.94
CA ALA A 288 -16.58 3.25 -10.07
C ALA A 288 -16.77 4.76 -10.12
N LEU A 289 -17.96 5.19 -10.52
CA LEU A 289 -18.39 6.59 -10.48
C LEU A 289 -19.37 6.75 -9.33
N THR A 290 -18.98 7.46 -8.28
CA THR A 290 -19.80 7.65 -7.09
C THR A 290 -20.05 9.11 -6.81
N GLY A 291 -21.20 9.41 -6.24
CA GLY A 291 -21.62 10.74 -5.84
C GLY A 291 -21.94 10.84 -4.36
N GLU A 292 -21.92 12.05 -3.86
CA GLU A 292 -22.40 12.40 -2.54
C GLU A 292 -23.22 13.70 -2.59
N LEU A 293 -24.28 13.73 -1.81
CA LEU A 293 -25.20 14.86 -1.70
C LEU A 293 -25.53 15.14 -0.24
N TYR A 294 -25.62 16.41 0.09
CA TYR A 294 -25.92 16.90 1.43
C TYR A 294 -27.11 17.85 1.41
N THR A 295 -27.99 17.77 2.40
CA THR A 295 -29.22 18.58 2.45
C THR A 295 -28.97 20.08 2.53
N ARG A 296 -27.83 20.52 3.07
CA ARG A 296 -27.43 21.94 3.10
C ARG A 296 -26.73 22.42 1.81
N GLY A 297 -26.80 21.65 0.72
CA GLY A 297 -26.34 22.04 -0.62
C GLY A 297 -24.90 21.67 -0.98
N GLY A 298 -24.21 20.90 -0.13
CA GLY A 298 -22.93 20.28 -0.46
C GLY A 298 -23.12 19.09 -1.42
N TRP A 299 -22.13 18.82 -2.27
CA TRP A 299 -22.10 17.67 -3.16
C TRP A 299 -20.68 17.27 -3.53
N GLY A 300 -20.51 16.04 -3.93
CA GLY A 300 -19.23 15.53 -4.42
C GLY A 300 -19.37 14.48 -5.49
N LEU A 301 -18.33 14.32 -6.29
CA LEU A 301 -18.18 13.27 -7.30
C LEU A 301 -16.82 12.61 -7.14
N THR A 302 -16.80 11.29 -7.21
CA THR A 302 -15.58 10.50 -7.14
C THR A 302 -15.55 9.49 -8.30
N ALA A 303 -14.42 9.41 -8.98
CA ALA A 303 -14.13 8.41 -9.98
C ALA A 303 -12.96 7.58 -9.49
N GLN A 304 -13.18 6.30 -9.28
CA GLN A 304 -12.16 5.36 -8.82
C GLN A 304 -12.02 4.23 -9.83
N SER A 305 -10.79 3.90 -10.18
CA SER A 305 -10.47 2.83 -11.10
C SER A 305 -9.32 1.99 -10.53
N ASN A 306 -9.49 0.68 -10.55
CA ASN A 306 -8.41 -0.27 -10.27
C ASN A 306 -8.05 -0.95 -11.58
N TYR A 307 -6.78 -1.14 -11.80
CA TYR A 307 -6.29 -1.84 -12.99
C TYR A 307 -5.11 -2.72 -12.66
N ALA A 308 -5.11 -3.92 -13.22
CA ALA A 308 -4.05 -4.90 -13.01
C ALA A 308 -3.89 -5.80 -14.24
N LYS A 309 -2.64 -6.05 -14.63
CA LYS A 309 -2.30 -7.08 -15.60
C LYS A 309 -1.20 -7.96 -15.02
N ARG A 310 -1.52 -9.21 -14.77
CA ARG A 310 -0.60 -10.18 -14.13
C ARG A 310 0.76 -10.18 -14.81
N TYR A 311 1.82 -10.11 -14.02
CA TYR A 311 3.24 -10.03 -14.44
C TYR A 311 3.61 -8.78 -15.27
N LYS A 312 2.73 -7.79 -15.38
CA LYS A 312 3.03 -6.54 -16.10
C LYS A 312 2.94 -5.32 -15.20
N PHE A 313 1.77 -5.03 -14.66
CA PHE A 313 1.55 -3.87 -13.81
C PHE A 313 0.26 -3.98 -12.99
N HIS A 314 0.18 -3.20 -11.94
CA HIS A 314 -1.03 -2.96 -11.17
C HIS A 314 -1.05 -1.52 -10.67
N GLY A 315 -2.24 -1.03 -10.40
CA GLY A 315 -2.40 0.31 -9.86
C GLY A 315 -3.85 0.66 -9.58
N ASN A 316 -4.03 1.80 -8.95
CA ASN A 316 -5.33 2.42 -8.75
C ASN A 316 -5.28 3.91 -9.08
N PHE A 317 -6.39 4.44 -9.48
CA PHE A 317 -6.58 5.85 -9.79
C PHE A 317 -7.86 6.32 -9.12
N ASN A 318 -7.80 7.42 -8.37
CA ASN A 318 -8.95 8.01 -7.69
C ASN A 318 -8.92 9.52 -7.87
N VAL A 319 -9.99 10.07 -8.40
CA VAL A 319 -10.19 11.50 -8.51
C VAL A 319 -11.49 11.86 -7.83
N SER A 320 -11.44 12.78 -6.90
CA SER A 320 -12.63 13.28 -6.23
C SER A 320 -12.69 14.80 -6.24
N TYR A 321 -13.90 15.30 -6.44
CA TYR A 321 -14.24 16.70 -6.38
C TYR A 321 -15.35 16.90 -5.37
N LEU A 322 -15.15 17.79 -4.40
CA LEU A 322 -16.03 17.99 -3.26
C LEU A 322 -16.37 19.49 -3.12
N VAL A 323 -17.64 19.80 -3.12
CA VAL A 323 -18.17 21.11 -2.76
C VAL A 323 -18.80 21.00 -1.38
N THR A 324 -18.17 21.62 -0.39
CA THR A 324 -18.66 21.63 0.99
C THR A 324 -19.34 22.95 1.27
N VAL A 325 -20.54 22.86 1.84
CA VAL A 325 -21.29 24.02 2.35
C VAL A 325 -21.51 23.79 3.84
N ASN A 326 -21.06 24.71 4.66
CA ASN A 326 -21.30 24.73 6.10
C ASN A 326 -22.13 25.96 6.44
N GLY A 327 -23.04 25.83 7.44
CA GLY A 327 -23.95 26.89 7.83
C GLY A 327 -25.07 27.14 6.84
N GLU A 328 -25.94 28.05 7.15
CA GLU A 328 -27.04 28.48 6.27
C GLU A 328 -26.69 29.78 5.56
N LYS A 329 -27.20 29.96 4.34
CA LYS A 329 -26.90 31.15 3.54
C LYS A 329 -27.49 32.40 4.21
N GLY A 330 -26.62 33.27 4.68
CA GLY A 330 -26.98 34.51 5.42
C GLY A 330 -26.43 34.53 6.84
N ASP A 331 -25.99 33.42 7.38
CA ASP A 331 -25.35 33.32 8.69
C ASP A 331 -23.87 33.64 8.64
N ASN A 332 -23.31 34.06 9.79
CA ASN A 332 -21.89 34.42 9.90
C ASN A 332 -20.93 33.23 9.70
N ASP A 333 -21.42 32.03 9.88
CA ASP A 333 -20.68 30.77 9.75
C ASP A 333 -20.82 30.14 8.34
N TYR A 334 -21.57 30.77 7.44
CA TYR A 334 -21.72 30.28 6.07
C TYR A 334 -20.39 30.23 5.34
N SER A 335 -20.02 29.06 4.86
CA SER A 335 -18.83 28.89 4.03
C SER A 335 -19.08 27.88 2.90
N LYS A 336 -18.61 28.21 1.71
CA LYS A 336 -18.66 27.35 0.54
C LYS A 336 -17.25 27.12 0.02
N MET A 337 -16.78 25.87 0.14
CA MET A 337 -15.42 25.48 -0.28
C MET A 337 -15.49 24.46 -1.40
N LYS A 338 -14.55 24.59 -2.35
CA LYS A 338 -14.37 23.66 -3.45
C LYS A 338 -13.04 22.98 -3.29
N ASN A 339 -13.05 21.68 -3.21
CA ASN A 339 -11.87 20.87 -2.96
C ASN A 339 -11.77 19.75 -4.01
N PHE A 340 -10.55 19.36 -4.32
CA PHE A 340 -10.32 18.19 -5.17
C PHE A 340 -9.14 17.38 -4.66
N ARG A 341 -9.12 16.09 -4.99
CA ARG A 341 -8.03 15.17 -4.70
C ARG A 341 -7.79 14.28 -5.92
N VAL A 342 -6.53 14.05 -6.21
CA VAL A 342 -6.06 13.08 -7.20
C VAL A 342 -5.09 12.14 -6.50
N GLN A 343 -5.42 10.87 -6.51
CA GLN A 343 -4.55 9.80 -6.02
C GLN A 343 -4.31 8.83 -7.16
N TRP A 344 -3.05 8.48 -7.37
CA TRP A 344 -2.68 7.50 -8.37
C TRP A 344 -1.50 6.69 -7.85
N THR A 345 -1.70 5.39 -7.77
CA THR A 345 -0.62 4.46 -7.52
C THR A 345 -0.43 3.58 -8.75
N HIS A 346 0.81 3.37 -9.13
CA HIS A 346 1.18 2.48 -10.22
C HIS A 346 2.47 1.78 -9.87
N ALA A 347 2.49 0.48 -10.05
CA ALA A 347 3.69 -0.33 -9.93
C ALA A 347 3.81 -1.26 -11.13
N GLN A 348 4.92 -1.14 -11.83
CA GLN A 348 5.30 -2.06 -12.88
C GLN A 348 5.97 -3.30 -12.25
N ASP A 349 5.57 -4.49 -12.67
CA ASP A 349 6.22 -5.74 -12.26
C ASP A 349 7.64 -5.82 -12.86
N ALA A 350 8.61 -6.23 -12.06
CA ALA A 350 9.99 -6.41 -12.53
C ALA A 350 10.12 -7.43 -13.67
N LYS A 351 9.19 -8.37 -13.78
CA LYS A 351 9.13 -9.35 -14.89
C LYS A 351 8.64 -8.76 -16.21
N ALA A 352 7.93 -7.63 -16.16
CA ALA A 352 7.39 -6.99 -17.37
C ALA A 352 8.49 -6.48 -18.29
N ASN A 353 9.51 -5.85 -17.70
CA ASN A 353 10.69 -5.39 -18.43
C ASN A 353 11.88 -5.31 -17.45
N PRO A 354 12.86 -6.21 -17.52
CA PRO A 354 14.01 -6.21 -16.62
C PRO A 354 14.93 -4.98 -16.78
N ASN A 355 14.78 -4.25 -17.86
CA ASN A 355 15.60 -3.07 -18.16
C ASN A 355 14.91 -1.75 -17.83
N MET A 356 13.63 -1.77 -17.54
CA MET A 356 12.84 -0.58 -17.25
C MET A 356 11.94 -0.81 -16.05
N SER A 357 11.94 0.10 -15.12
CA SER A 357 10.97 0.15 -14.01
C SER A 357 10.23 1.47 -14.02
N PHE A 358 8.93 1.41 -13.84
CA PHE A 358 8.06 2.56 -13.70
C PHE A 358 7.20 2.42 -12.46
N SER A 359 7.16 3.47 -11.64
CA SER A 359 6.31 3.52 -10.45
C SER A 359 5.79 4.93 -10.24
N ALA A 360 4.55 5.03 -9.79
CA ALA A 360 3.92 6.29 -9.42
C ALA A 360 3.21 6.15 -8.08
N SER A 361 3.35 7.18 -7.25
CA SER A 361 2.60 7.35 -6.01
C SER A 361 2.23 8.82 -5.92
N VAL A 362 1.05 9.16 -6.41
CA VAL A 362 0.53 10.53 -6.47
C VAL A 362 -0.55 10.67 -5.40
N ASN A 363 -0.39 11.65 -4.53
CA ASN A 363 -1.39 12.09 -3.56
C ASN A 363 -1.43 13.62 -3.54
N PHE A 364 -2.21 14.16 -4.45
CA PHE A 364 -2.35 15.60 -4.62
C PHE A 364 -3.78 16.03 -4.26
N ALA A 365 -3.93 17.01 -3.40
CA ALA A 365 -5.22 17.52 -3.00
C ALA A 365 -5.16 19.00 -2.67
N THR A 366 -6.28 19.71 -2.76
CA THR A 366 -6.38 21.05 -2.18
C THR A 366 -6.13 21.00 -0.67
N SER A 367 -5.56 22.05 -0.11
CA SER A 367 -5.15 22.10 1.31
C SER A 367 -6.30 21.82 2.28
N GLY A 368 -7.53 22.17 1.91
CA GLY A 368 -8.74 21.96 2.71
C GLY A 368 -9.41 20.60 2.51
N TYR A 369 -8.97 19.79 1.54
CA TYR A 369 -9.69 18.55 1.17
C TYR A 369 -9.91 17.61 2.36
N SER A 370 -8.83 17.23 3.04
CA SER A 370 -8.91 16.25 4.14
C SER A 370 -9.69 16.76 5.36
N ARG A 371 -9.76 18.09 5.55
CA ARG A 371 -10.58 18.69 6.59
C ARG A 371 -12.07 18.76 6.24
N ASN A 372 -12.40 18.65 4.95
CA ASN A 372 -13.74 18.72 4.42
C ASN A 372 -14.29 17.39 3.94
N ASN A 373 -13.48 16.34 3.90
CA ASN A 373 -13.94 15.00 3.56
C ASN A 373 -14.28 14.20 4.82
N LEU A 374 -15.51 13.71 4.92
CA LEU A 374 -15.96 12.96 6.09
C LEU A 374 -15.16 11.67 6.31
N ASP A 375 -14.71 10.99 5.26
CA ASP A 375 -13.93 9.76 5.38
C ASP A 375 -12.54 10.01 5.97
N ASP A 376 -11.99 11.19 5.74
CA ASP A 376 -10.67 11.55 6.25
C ASP A 376 -10.68 11.88 7.76
N TYR A 377 -11.84 12.19 8.36
CA TYR A 377 -11.97 12.51 9.79
C TYR A 377 -11.49 11.38 10.71
N TYR A 378 -11.61 10.14 10.27
CA TYR A 378 -11.25 8.93 11.03
C TYR A 378 -9.89 8.37 10.63
N SER A 379 -9.21 9.05 9.73
CA SER A 379 -7.92 8.63 9.20
C SER A 379 -6.79 9.58 9.61
N ASN A 380 -5.55 9.07 9.55
CA ASN A 380 -4.36 9.90 9.75
C ASN A 380 -4.24 11.04 8.73
N SER A 381 -4.96 10.96 7.61
CA SER A 381 -4.97 11.98 6.55
C SER A 381 -5.52 13.31 7.02
N PHE A 382 -6.36 13.31 8.06
CA PHE A 382 -6.89 14.54 8.66
C PHE A 382 -5.81 15.40 9.34
N THR A 383 -4.82 14.74 9.97
CA THR A 383 -3.72 15.39 10.68
C THR A 383 -2.46 15.53 9.83
N GLU A 384 -2.48 15.02 8.61
CA GLU A 384 -1.34 15.04 7.71
C GLU A 384 -1.05 16.46 7.20
N ASN A 385 0.10 17.01 7.61
CA ASN A 385 0.53 18.34 7.21
C ASN A 385 1.29 18.38 5.88
N THR A 386 1.78 17.24 5.41
CA THR A 386 2.58 17.17 4.19
C THR A 386 2.12 16.00 3.32
N LYS A 387 1.70 16.28 2.09
CA LYS A 387 1.38 15.28 1.07
C LYS A 387 2.51 15.21 0.05
N SER A 388 2.93 14.00 -0.26
CA SER A 388 4.01 13.74 -1.20
C SER A 388 3.51 12.97 -2.40
N SER A 389 3.91 13.42 -3.58
CA SER A 389 3.63 12.73 -4.84
C SER A 389 4.95 12.48 -5.56
N THR A 390 5.16 11.26 -6.02
CA THR A 390 6.37 10.89 -6.76
C THR A 390 6.02 10.01 -7.95
N VAL A 391 6.67 10.28 -9.07
CA VAL A 391 6.64 9.42 -10.25
C VAL A 391 8.09 9.14 -10.63
N ASN A 392 8.44 7.85 -10.67
CA ASN A 392 9.80 7.40 -10.93
C ASN A 392 9.84 6.50 -12.16
N MET A 393 10.80 6.75 -13.02
CA MET A 393 11.12 5.89 -14.15
C MET A 393 12.61 5.65 -14.17
N THR A 394 13.01 4.39 -14.24
CA THR A 394 14.42 4.01 -14.38
C THR A 394 14.57 3.12 -15.60
N TYR A 395 15.54 3.45 -16.44
CA TYR A 395 15.91 2.65 -17.61
C TYR A 395 17.38 2.29 -17.56
N LYS A 396 17.68 1.01 -17.66
CA LYS A 396 19.02 0.47 -17.74
C LYS A 396 19.24 -0.09 -19.16
N ARG A 397 20.13 0.53 -19.91
CA ARG A 397 20.43 0.07 -21.26
C ARG A 397 21.00 -1.36 -21.24
N PRO A 398 20.40 -2.32 -21.99
CA PRO A 398 20.88 -3.69 -22.04
C PRO A 398 22.35 -3.77 -22.47
N GLY A 399 23.13 -4.61 -21.81
CA GLY A 399 24.56 -4.79 -22.11
C GLY A 399 25.44 -3.57 -21.88
N SER A 400 24.89 -2.47 -21.34
CA SER A 400 25.60 -1.22 -21.10
C SER A 400 25.80 -0.95 -19.61
N ARG A 401 26.76 -0.09 -19.30
CA ARG A 401 27.00 0.43 -17.93
C ARG A 401 26.14 1.64 -17.58
N TRP A 402 25.38 2.15 -18.53
CA TRP A 402 24.58 3.34 -18.36
C TRP A 402 23.18 3.02 -17.82
N SER A 403 22.75 3.78 -16.85
CA SER A 403 21.37 3.81 -16.37
C SER A 403 20.87 5.24 -16.30
N PHE A 404 19.60 5.41 -16.64
CA PHE A 404 18.89 6.67 -16.67
C PHE A 404 17.73 6.58 -15.70
N SER A 405 17.59 7.56 -14.85
CA SER A 405 16.49 7.63 -13.90
C SER A 405 15.90 9.04 -13.94
N THR A 406 14.60 9.13 -14.06
CA THR A 406 13.87 10.40 -13.97
C THR A 406 12.84 10.32 -12.87
N THR A 407 12.76 11.39 -12.09
CA THR A 407 11.80 11.52 -11.00
C THR A 407 11.05 12.84 -11.15
N ALA A 408 9.73 12.77 -11.05
CA ALA A 408 8.89 13.92 -10.78
C ALA A 408 8.42 13.85 -9.34
N SER A 409 8.60 14.91 -8.57
CA SER A 409 8.13 14.95 -7.19
C SER A 409 7.39 16.25 -6.89
N VAL A 410 6.31 16.11 -6.14
CA VAL A 410 5.50 17.22 -5.65
C VAL A 410 5.32 17.01 -4.15
N SER A 411 5.75 17.99 -3.36
CA SER A 411 5.49 18.02 -1.92
C SER A 411 4.59 19.20 -1.62
N GLN A 412 3.48 18.94 -1.00
CA GLN A 412 2.47 19.91 -0.63
C GLN A 412 2.38 20.00 0.87
N ARG A 413 2.59 21.19 1.43
CA ARG A 413 2.39 21.47 2.85
C ARG A 413 1.05 22.15 3.04
N THR A 414 0.15 21.48 3.77
CA THR A 414 -1.25 21.90 3.90
C THR A 414 -1.42 23.06 4.86
N ALA A 415 -0.54 23.22 5.85
CA ALA A 415 -0.63 24.25 6.87
C ALA A 415 -0.54 25.68 6.32
N ASP A 416 0.32 25.91 5.33
CA ASP A 416 0.55 27.20 4.69
C ASP A 416 0.29 27.21 3.18
N SER A 417 -0.31 26.14 2.67
CA SER A 417 -0.63 25.95 1.23
C SER A 417 0.60 26.08 0.32
N THR A 418 1.77 25.67 0.81
CA THR A 418 3.02 25.72 0.03
C THR A 418 3.15 24.45 -0.82
N LEU A 419 3.46 24.64 -2.10
CA LEU A 419 3.72 23.61 -3.08
C LEU A 419 5.19 23.65 -3.50
N SER A 420 5.90 22.54 -3.35
CA SER A 420 7.25 22.34 -3.83
C SER A 420 7.27 21.30 -4.92
N VAL A 421 7.61 21.69 -6.14
CA VAL A 421 7.66 20.81 -7.31
C VAL A 421 9.08 20.67 -7.79
N SER A 422 9.49 19.44 -8.07
CA SER A 422 10.76 19.12 -8.70
C SER A 422 10.49 18.26 -9.93
N PHE A 423 10.70 18.84 -11.11
CA PHE A 423 10.53 18.17 -12.41
C PHE A 423 11.20 18.97 -13.55
N PRO A 424 11.90 18.28 -14.47
CA PRO A 424 12.41 16.92 -14.32
C PRO A 424 13.57 16.86 -13.31
N ASN A 425 13.72 15.73 -12.65
CA ASN A 425 14.92 15.38 -11.92
C ASN A 425 15.50 14.15 -12.62
N LEU A 426 16.39 14.41 -13.58
CA LEU A 426 17.03 13.38 -14.41
C LEU A 426 18.40 13.05 -13.82
N THR A 427 18.63 11.76 -13.58
CA THR A 427 19.92 11.23 -13.15
C THR A 427 20.44 10.25 -14.20
N VAL A 428 21.64 10.47 -14.65
CA VAL A 428 22.36 9.61 -15.59
C VAL A 428 23.56 9.04 -14.86
N THR A 429 23.65 7.72 -14.71
CA THR A 429 24.76 7.09 -14.03
C THR A 429 25.45 6.08 -14.94
N MET A 430 26.76 6.04 -14.84
CA MET A 430 27.60 5.02 -15.43
C MET A 430 28.24 4.20 -14.31
N SER A 431 27.95 2.91 -14.28
CA SER A 431 28.52 2.01 -13.29
C SER A 431 30.05 1.94 -13.40
N GLN A 432 30.70 1.76 -12.25
CA GLN A 432 32.16 1.73 -12.16
C GLN A 432 32.79 0.71 -13.12
N PHE A 433 33.84 1.13 -13.80
CA PHE A 433 34.63 0.28 -14.67
C PHE A 433 36.12 0.64 -14.62
N ALA A 434 36.96 -0.30 -15.02
CA ALA A 434 38.40 -0.10 -15.12
C ALA A 434 38.76 0.11 -16.61
N PRO A 435 39.00 1.36 -17.04
CA PRO A 435 39.25 1.67 -18.45
C PRO A 435 40.55 1.06 -19.00
N PHE A 436 41.52 0.90 -18.12
CA PHE A 436 42.83 0.43 -18.47
C PHE A 436 43.05 -1.07 -18.26
N LYS A 437 41.99 -1.81 -17.91
CA LYS A 437 42.10 -3.26 -17.69
C LYS A 437 42.27 -4.00 -19.02
N ARG A 438 43.32 -4.83 -19.08
CA ARG A 438 43.60 -5.68 -20.23
C ARG A 438 42.49 -6.67 -20.49
N LYS A 439 42.15 -6.88 -21.77
CA LYS A 439 41.10 -7.84 -22.16
C LYS A 439 41.52 -9.29 -21.91
N LYS A 440 42.81 -9.59 -22.09
CA LYS A 440 43.43 -10.89 -21.77
C LYS A 440 44.49 -10.65 -20.72
N ALA A 441 44.19 -10.91 -19.47
CA ALA A 441 45.13 -10.74 -18.34
C ALA A 441 45.95 -12.01 -18.20
N ALA A 442 47.30 -11.89 -18.40
CA ALA A 442 48.25 -12.88 -17.96
C ALA A 442 49.06 -12.30 -16.83
N GLY A 443 49.14 -12.98 -15.67
CA GLY A 443 49.81 -12.54 -14.46
C GLY A 443 49.00 -11.54 -13.63
N ASP A 444 49.61 -10.95 -12.64
CA ASP A 444 48.99 -10.01 -11.70
C ASP A 444 48.50 -8.71 -12.38
N GLU A 445 47.47 -8.12 -11.81
CA GLU A 445 46.94 -6.82 -12.25
C GLU A 445 47.97 -5.72 -12.02
N ARG A 446 48.31 -4.95 -13.06
CA ARG A 446 49.17 -3.79 -12.99
C ARG A 446 48.51 -2.64 -12.25
N TRP A 447 49.25 -1.71 -11.69
CA TRP A 447 48.73 -0.60 -10.86
C TRP A 447 47.69 0.25 -11.59
N TYR A 448 47.83 0.50 -12.89
CA TYR A 448 46.89 1.30 -13.71
C TYR A 448 45.62 0.53 -14.03
N GLU A 449 45.63 -0.80 -14.04
CA GLU A 449 44.46 -1.63 -14.25
C GLU A 449 43.47 -1.59 -13.08
N LYS A 450 43.96 -1.17 -11.90
CA LYS A 450 43.18 -0.98 -10.68
C LYS A 450 42.46 0.36 -10.63
N ILE A 451 42.74 1.26 -11.59
CA ILE A 451 42.03 2.56 -11.72
C ILE A 451 40.62 2.31 -12.21
N LYS A 452 39.67 2.77 -11.47
CA LYS A 452 38.25 2.64 -11.74
C LYS A 452 37.63 4.02 -11.81
N ILE A 453 36.74 4.18 -12.77
CA ILE A 453 35.99 5.41 -13.03
C ILE A 453 34.50 5.10 -13.00
N SER A 454 33.72 5.98 -12.42
CA SER A 454 32.26 6.00 -12.53
C SER A 454 31.81 7.43 -12.83
N TYR A 455 30.58 7.57 -13.24
CA TYR A 455 30.03 8.88 -13.55
C TYR A 455 28.59 8.98 -13.05
N SER A 456 28.25 10.16 -12.53
CA SER A 456 26.87 10.51 -12.16
C SER A 456 26.58 11.94 -12.62
N GLY A 457 25.66 12.07 -13.56
CA GLY A 457 25.10 13.36 -13.99
C GLY A 457 23.71 13.53 -13.46
N ARG A 458 23.36 14.71 -12.96
CA ARG A 458 22.03 15.07 -12.49
C ARG A 458 21.59 16.40 -13.09
N PHE A 459 20.41 16.41 -13.66
CA PHE A 459 19.72 17.62 -14.06
C PHE A 459 18.45 17.77 -13.24
N GLN A 460 18.25 18.90 -12.62
CA GLN A 460 17.09 19.15 -11.74
C GLN A 460 16.53 20.55 -11.93
N ASN A 461 15.20 20.62 -11.97
CA ASN A 461 14.45 21.87 -11.82
C ASN A 461 13.58 21.77 -10.57
N SER A 462 13.45 22.87 -9.85
CA SER A 462 12.64 22.93 -8.64
C SER A 462 12.02 24.30 -8.46
N LEU A 463 10.77 24.31 -8.03
CA LEU A 463 10.03 25.53 -7.68
C LEU A 463 9.30 25.30 -6.35
N THR A 464 9.34 26.29 -5.48
CA THR A 464 8.52 26.35 -4.27
C THR A 464 7.74 27.64 -4.28
N ALA A 465 6.41 27.55 -4.25
CA ALA A 465 5.50 28.68 -4.26
C ALA A 465 4.21 28.35 -3.51
N LYS A 466 3.42 29.35 -3.18
CA LYS A 466 2.05 29.12 -2.72
C LYS A 466 1.18 28.54 -3.85
N GLN A 467 0.19 27.73 -3.50
CA GLN A 467 -0.63 26.99 -4.45
C GLN A 467 -1.38 27.91 -5.44
N ASP A 468 -1.84 29.05 -5.00
CA ASP A 468 -2.53 30.07 -5.80
C ASP A 468 -1.60 30.85 -6.73
N GLU A 469 -0.32 30.91 -6.41
CA GLU A 469 0.70 31.62 -7.19
C GLU A 469 1.46 30.68 -8.14
N PHE A 470 1.37 29.38 -7.97
CA PHE A 470 2.20 28.42 -8.67
C PHE A 470 2.15 28.58 -10.20
N PHE A 471 0.96 28.73 -10.76
CA PHE A 471 0.77 28.89 -12.21
C PHE A 471 1.09 30.30 -12.74
N LYS A 472 1.35 31.25 -11.84
CA LYS A 472 1.75 32.61 -12.18
C LYS A 472 3.27 32.76 -12.26
N LYS A 473 4.03 31.75 -11.81
CA LYS A 473 5.49 31.79 -11.76
C LYS A 473 6.13 31.51 -13.12
N SER A 474 7.17 32.26 -13.42
CA SER A 474 7.95 32.08 -14.65
C SER A 474 8.80 30.83 -14.61
N LEU A 475 8.74 29.99 -15.64
CA LEU A 475 9.57 28.78 -15.75
C LEU A 475 11.08 29.07 -15.82
N VAL A 476 11.47 30.28 -16.23
CA VAL A 476 12.89 30.66 -16.39
C VAL A 476 13.40 31.42 -15.17
N LYS A 477 12.61 32.38 -14.67
CA LYS A 477 13.05 33.29 -13.60
C LYS A 477 12.82 32.71 -12.20
N ASP A 478 11.69 32.05 -12.00
CA ASP A 478 11.29 31.60 -10.66
C ASP A 478 11.68 30.15 -10.36
N TRP A 479 11.86 29.32 -11.40
CA TRP A 479 12.35 27.97 -11.24
C TRP A 479 13.85 27.94 -11.01
N ARG A 480 14.29 27.17 -10.03
CA ARG A 480 15.69 26.88 -9.75
C ARG A 480 16.12 25.74 -10.65
N ASN A 481 17.03 26.04 -11.57
CA ASN A 481 17.53 25.10 -12.55
C ASN A 481 19.02 24.81 -12.30
N GLY A 482 19.44 23.58 -12.52
CA GLY A 482 20.86 23.24 -12.39
C GLY A 482 21.17 21.86 -12.96
N MET A 483 22.44 21.69 -13.27
CA MET A 483 23.07 20.41 -13.60
C MET A 483 24.23 20.15 -12.67
N SER A 484 24.51 18.90 -12.38
CA SER A 484 25.69 18.48 -11.64
C SER A 484 26.29 17.23 -12.24
N HIS A 485 27.57 17.25 -12.48
CA HIS A 485 28.35 16.11 -12.98
C HIS A 485 29.38 15.74 -11.91
N THR A 486 29.42 14.48 -11.54
CA THR A 486 30.39 13.95 -10.58
C THR A 486 31.13 12.78 -11.20
N LEU A 487 32.45 12.87 -11.24
CA LEU A 487 33.36 11.87 -11.81
C LEU A 487 34.35 11.42 -10.73
N PRO A 488 34.04 10.39 -9.94
CA PRO A 488 35.01 9.79 -9.02
C PRO A 488 35.93 8.84 -9.79
N ILE A 489 37.24 9.04 -9.55
CA ILE A 489 38.34 8.20 -10.05
C ILE A 489 39.03 7.64 -8.84
N ASN A 490 39.07 6.33 -8.70
CA ASN A 490 39.67 5.67 -7.53
C ASN A 490 40.47 4.44 -7.94
N ALA A 491 41.44 4.08 -7.13
CA ALA A 491 42.19 2.83 -7.27
C ALA A 491 42.39 2.21 -5.87
N THR A 492 42.41 0.90 -5.77
CA THR A 492 42.66 0.22 -4.49
C THR A 492 43.90 -0.66 -4.63
N PHE A 493 44.85 -0.43 -3.75
CA PHE A 493 46.11 -1.14 -3.68
C PHE A 493 46.25 -1.88 -2.34
N ASN A 494 46.72 -3.12 -2.38
CA ASN A 494 47.04 -3.88 -1.17
C ASN A 494 48.55 -3.81 -0.95
N LEU A 495 48.95 -2.99 0.02
CA LEU A 495 50.32 -2.90 0.43
C LEU A 495 50.60 -3.96 1.51
N PHE A 496 51.75 -4.65 1.41
CA PHE A 496 52.17 -5.69 2.35
C PHE A 496 51.11 -6.77 2.60
N LYS A 497 50.18 -6.99 1.65
CA LYS A 497 49.01 -7.91 1.74
C LYS A 497 47.94 -7.54 2.80
N TYR A 498 48.24 -6.62 3.71
CA TYR A 498 47.35 -6.33 4.86
C TYR A 498 46.82 -4.90 4.89
N LEU A 499 47.49 -3.95 4.25
CA LEU A 499 47.08 -2.55 4.22
C LEU A 499 46.45 -2.17 2.90
N ASN A 500 45.18 -1.85 2.92
CA ASN A 500 44.45 -1.31 1.77
C ASN A 500 44.68 0.19 1.68
N VAL A 501 45.24 0.63 0.54
CA VAL A 501 45.45 2.04 0.23
C VAL A 501 44.54 2.41 -0.95
N THR A 502 43.67 3.40 -0.76
CA THR A 502 42.75 3.83 -1.78
C THR A 502 42.87 5.32 -2.03
N PRO A 503 43.70 5.74 -3.01
CA PRO A 503 43.65 7.08 -3.54
C PRO A 503 42.40 7.30 -4.34
N SER A 504 41.80 8.46 -4.25
CA SER A 504 40.66 8.88 -5.07
C SER A 504 40.69 10.38 -5.33
N ILE A 505 40.22 10.75 -6.53
CA ILE A 505 39.97 12.11 -6.94
C ILE A 505 38.53 12.17 -7.36
N THR A 506 37.77 13.09 -6.79
CA THR A 506 36.40 13.35 -7.19
C THR A 506 36.34 14.70 -7.87
N LEU A 507 35.93 14.72 -9.13
CA LEU A 507 35.70 15.93 -9.90
C LEU A 507 34.20 16.24 -9.89
N ASN A 508 33.85 17.43 -9.53
CA ASN A 508 32.48 17.91 -9.54
C ASN A 508 32.38 19.14 -10.43
N ASP A 509 31.39 19.12 -11.29
CA ASP A 509 31.04 20.23 -12.17
C ASP A 509 29.57 20.57 -12.02
N ARG A 510 29.24 21.80 -11.70
CA ARG A 510 27.89 22.28 -11.46
C ARG A 510 27.59 23.42 -12.41
N MET A 511 26.46 23.32 -13.05
CA MET A 511 25.99 24.31 -14.03
C MET A 511 24.71 24.93 -13.54
N TYR A 512 24.65 26.25 -13.57
CA TYR A 512 23.52 27.07 -13.12
C TYR A 512 23.08 28.04 -14.20
N THR A 513 21.81 28.40 -14.17
CA THR A 513 21.20 29.35 -15.13
C THR A 513 21.16 30.77 -14.57
N ASN A 514 21.55 30.96 -13.32
CA ASN A 514 21.57 32.28 -12.68
C ASN A 514 22.74 32.41 -11.68
N LYS A 515 23.07 33.65 -11.40
CA LYS A 515 24.01 34.04 -10.37
C LYS A 515 23.47 35.23 -9.61
N ILE A 516 23.62 35.28 -8.30
CA ILE A 516 23.11 36.30 -7.41
C ILE A 516 24.23 37.19 -6.94
N ARG A 517 24.12 38.47 -7.21
CA ARG A 517 24.97 39.49 -6.62
C ARG A 517 24.28 40.07 -5.40
N GLN A 518 25.07 40.34 -4.35
CA GLN A 518 24.58 40.88 -3.11
C GLN A 518 25.29 42.21 -2.86
N GLN A 519 24.55 43.23 -2.45
CA GLN A 519 25.05 44.53 -2.04
C GLN A 519 24.34 44.92 -0.75
N TRP A 520 25.05 45.64 0.11
CA TRP A 520 24.47 46.24 1.31
C TRP A 520 23.84 47.56 0.96
N ASP A 521 22.58 47.77 1.28
CA ASP A 521 21.90 49.07 1.20
C ASP A 521 21.86 49.70 2.60
N PRO A 522 22.62 50.77 2.81
CA PRO A 522 22.64 51.45 4.11
C PRO A 522 21.31 52.08 4.50
N ASN A 523 20.49 52.52 3.49
CA ASN A 523 19.21 53.18 3.72
C ASN A 523 18.14 52.14 4.15
N ALA A 524 18.11 51.01 3.52
CA ALA A 524 17.19 49.94 3.85
C ALA A 524 17.69 49.06 5.01
N ASN A 525 18.95 49.26 5.47
CA ASN A 525 19.64 48.37 6.45
C ASN A 525 19.48 46.88 6.10
N ALA A 526 19.57 46.58 4.81
CA ALA A 526 19.29 45.26 4.28
C ALA A 526 20.22 44.87 3.11
N VAL A 527 20.31 43.58 2.85
CA VAL A 527 21.05 43.05 1.70
C VAL A 527 20.13 43.04 0.48
N VAL A 528 20.44 43.84 -0.52
CA VAL A 528 19.79 43.84 -1.84
C VAL A 528 20.41 42.75 -2.70
N ARG A 529 19.59 41.97 -3.39
CA ARG A 529 19.99 40.89 -4.27
C ARG A 529 19.62 41.19 -5.69
N ASP A 530 20.62 41.19 -6.56
CA ASP A 530 20.41 41.26 -8.01
C ASP A 530 20.71 39.90 -8.67
N THR A 531 19.83 39.48 -9.55
CA THR A 531 19.94 38.15 -10.19
C THR A 531 20.21 38.33 -11.68
N THR A 532 21.37 37.87 -12.11
CA THR A 532 21.76 37.84 -13.53
C THR A 532 21.53 36.44 -14.10
N TYR A 533 20.85 36.38 -15.23
CA TYR A 533 20.53 35.12 -15.92
C TYR A 533 21.50 34.90 -17.05
N ASN A 534 22.25 33.82 -16.98
CA ASN A 534 23.16 33.30 -18.01
C ASN A 534 23.57 31.90 -17.64
N PHE A 535 24.34 31.23 -18.47
CA PHE A 535 24.91 29.94 -18.18
C PHE A 535 26.23 30.11 -17.40
N TYR A 536 26.29 29.53 -16.22
CA TYR A 536 27.42 29.57 -15.31
C TYR A 536 27.89 28.18 -14.95
N ASN A 537 29.19 28.00 -14.89
CA ASN A 537 29.85 26.75 -14.52
C ASN A 537 30.65 26.91 -13.22
N VAL A 538 30.53 25.95 -12.31
CA VAL A 538 31.25 25.90 -11.02
C VAL A 538 31.90 24.53 -10.90
N PHE A 539 33.20 24.50 -11.16
CA PHE A 539 34.04 23.30 -11.08
C PHE A 539 34.76 23.25 -9.73
N ASP A 540 34.75 22.09 -9.09
CA ASP A 540 35.60 21.80 -7.92
C ASP A 540 36.12 20.38 -7.96
N PHE A 541 37.12 20.11 -7.18
CA PHE A 541 37.68 18.78 -7.00
C PHE A 541 38.14 18.54 -5.58
N ASN A 542 38.16 17.29 -5.18
CA ASN A 542 38.64 16.82 -3.92
C ASN A 542 39.55 15.61 -4.12
N PHE A 543 40.75 15.66 -3.55
CA PHE A 543 41.62 14.51 -3.46
C PHE A 543 41.44 13.81 -2.12
N SER A 544 41.38 12.47 -2.11
CA SER A 544 41.43 11.72 -0.86
C SER A 544 42.33 10.50 -0.95
N LEU A 545 42.97 10.15 0.16
CA LEU A 545 43.82 9.00 0.32
C LEU A 545 43.40 8.27 1.59
N SER A 546 42.90 7.06 1.45
CA SER A 546 42.40 6.25 2.56
C SER A 546 43.30 5.03 2.79
N PHE A 547 43.61 4.79 4.04
CA PHE A 547 44.33 3.62 4.54
C PHE A 547 43.40 2.82 5.44
N SER A 548 43.26 1.52 5.21
CA SER A 548 42.48 0.65 6.07
C SER A 548 43.09 -0.74 6.20
N THR A 549 42.95 -1.33 7.39
CA THR A 549 43.41 -2.69 7.66
C THR A 549 42.43 -3.40 8.60
N LYS A 550 42.58 -4.71 8.73
CA LYS A 550 41.80 -5.52 9.68
C LYS A 550 42.80 -6.20 10.65
N LEU A 551 42.59 -5.95 11.93
CA LEU A 551 43.32 -6.59 13.01
C LEU A 551 42.40 -7.58 13.71
N TYR A 552 42.92 -8.77 13.96
CA TYR A 552 42.19 -9.85 14.62
C TYR A 552 42.81 -10.16 15.97
N GLY A 553 42.02 -10.03 17.03
CA GLY A 553 42.38 -10.48 18.37
C GLY A 553 41.55 -11.72 18.74
N PHE A 554 42.22 -12.69 19.35
CA PHE A 554 41.57 -13.87 19.88
C PHE A 554 41.87 -13.97 21.37
N PHE A 555 40.81 -14.00 22.18
CA PHE A 555 40.92 -13.98 23.63
C PHE A 555 40.22 -15.21 24.22
N LYS A 556 40.83 -15.83 25.22
CA LYS A 556 40.17 -16.78 26.07
C LYS A 556 39.20 -16.05 26.99
N PRO A 557 37.97 -16.54 27.19
CA PRO A 557 37.03 -15.87 28.06
C PRO A 557 37.53 -15.83 29.51
N LEU A 558 37.13 -14.81 30.24
CA LEU A 558 37.34 -14.73 31.66
C LEU A 558 36.62 -15.87 32.37
N LYS A 559 37.17 -16.38 33.49
CA LYS A 559 36.56 -17.50 34.26
C LYS A 559 35.11 -17.30 34.63
N PHE A 560 34.65 -16.04 34.70
CA PHE A 560 33.26 -15.65 34.95
C PHE A 560 32.28 -16.21 33.89
N PHE A 561 32.67 -16.36 32.64
CA PHE A 561 31.83 -16.90 31.57
C PHE A 561 31.71 -18.43 31.59
N GLY A 562 32.44 -19.11 32.48
CA GLY A 562 32.47 -20.55 32.57
C GLY A 562 32.92 -21.22 31.27
N ASP A 563 32.71 -22.55 31.18
CA ASP A 563 33.13 -23.34 30.01
C ASP A 563 32.18 -23.21 28.78
N LYS A 564 31.13 -22.39 28.88
CA LYS A 564 30.16 -22.21 27.78
C LYS A 564 30.77 -21.41 26.64
N VAL A 565 31.66 -20.45 26.92
CA VAL A 565 32.30 -19.62 25.89
C VAL A 565 33.69 -20.16 25.65
N ASN A 566 33.94 -20.64 24.43
CA ASN A 566 35.22 -21.19 24.05
C ASN A 566 36.25 -20.11 23.74
N MET A 567 35.89 -19.11 22.95
CA MET A 567 36.80 -18.09 22.45
C MET A 567 36.03 -16.80 22.12
N ILE A 568 36.66 -15.66 22.30
CA ILE A 568 36.15 -14.34 21.88
C ILE A 568 37.06 -13.85 20.76
N ARG A 569 36.46 -13.50 19.63
CA ARG A 569 37.14 -12.86 18.48
C ARG A 569 36.82 -11.37 18.47
N HIS A 570 37.83 -10.54 18.52
CA HIS A 570 37.74 -9.11 18.33
C HIS A 570 38.30 -8.73 16.97
N VAL A 571 37.53 -8.10 16.13
CA VAL A 571 37.94 -7.60 14.83
C VAL A 571 37.96 -6.08 14.91
N ILE A 572 39.12 -5.48 14.79
CA ILE A 572 39.34 -4.04 14.76
C ILE A 572 39.64 -3.65 13.31
N THR A 573 38.86 -2.73 12.76
CA THR A 573 39.08 -2.19 11.42
C THR A 573 39.41 -0.70 11.54
N PRO A 574 40.66 -0.33 11.79
CA PRO A 574 41.06 1.06 11.73
C PRO A 574 41.14 1.55 10.30
N SER A 575 40.67 2.76 10.08
CA SER A 575 40.84 3.48 8.83
C SER A 575 41.22 4.93 9.09
N VAL A 576 42.20 5.39 8.33
CA VAL A 576 42.64 6.77 8.33
C VAL A 576 42.53 7.30 6.92
N SER A 577 41.85 8.41 6.74
CA SER A 577 41.71 9.05 5.43
C SER A 577 42.15 10.51 5.50
N PHE A 578 42.97 10.89 4.56
CA PHE A 578 43.33 12.27 4.30
C PHE A 578 42.50 12.78 3.13
N SER A 579 41.89 13.95 3.25
CA SER A 579 41.21 14.62 2.15
C SER A 579 41.67 16.08 2.07
N ALA A 580 41.87 16.54 0.84
CA ALA A 580 42.32 17.90 0.59
C ALA A 580 41.60 18.52 -0.60
N SER A 581 41.25 19.78 -0.49
CA SER A 581 40.75 20.59 -1.57
C SER A 581 41.32 22.03 -1.49
N PRO A 582 41.57 22.70 -2.63
CA PRO A 582 42.02 24.07 -2.64
C PRO A 582 40.94 25.03 -2.16
N ASP A 583 41.27 26.29 -1.97
CA ASP A 583 40.29 27.33 -1.69
C ASP A 583 39.58 27.78 -2.98
N PHE A 584 38.41 27.28 -3.18
CA PHE A 584 37.54 27.72 -4.31
C PHE A 584 36.87 29.06 -4.03
N GLY A 585 36.98 29.60 -2.83
CA GLY A 585 36.58 30.96 -2.48
C GLY A 585 37.57 32.04 -2.92
N SER A 586 38.75 31.64 -3.42
CA SER A 586 39.75 32.57 -3.98
C SER A 586 39.19 33.32 -5.18
N SER A 587 39.61 34.58 -5.39
CA SER A 587 39.22 35.42 -6.53
C SER A 587 39.57 34.80 -7.89
N PHE A 588 40.60 33.94 -7.94
CA PHE A 588 40.99 33.15 -9.12
C PHE A 588 39.81 32.36 -9.73
N TRP A 589 38.97 31.77 -8.88
CA TRP A 589 37.84 30.95 -9.35
C TRP A 589 36.59 31.76 -9.73
N GLY A 590 36.45 32.97 -9.19
CA GLY A 590 35.32 33.86 -9.49
C GLY A 590 33.95 33.37 -9.00
N TYR A 591 33.90 32.47 -7.99
CA TYR A 591 32.65 31.92 -7.48
C TYR A 591 32.05 32.68 -6.31
N TYR A 592 32.85 33.60 -5.72
CA TYR A 592 32.48 34.35 -4.54
C TYR A 592 32.62 35.86 -4.78
N GLY A 593 31.71 36.60 -4.15
CA GLY A 593 31.77 38.04 -4.04
C GLY A 593 31.91 38.49 -2.59
N GLN A 594 32.08 39.80 -2.37
CA GLN A 594 32.20 40.40 -1.07
C GLN A 594 31.44 41.72 -1.09
N TYR A 595 30.78 42.06 0.03
CA TYR A 595 30.20 43.39 0.29
C TYR A 595 30.54 43.82 1.70
N GLU A 596 30.54 45.14 1.96
CA GLU A 596 30.75 45.69 3.30
C GLU A 596 29.38 45.87 3.97
N ARG A 597 29.17 45.22 5.09
CA ARG A 597 27.99 45.42 5.93
C ARG A 597 28.30 46.43 7.01
N VAL A 598 27.42 47.43 7.16
CA VAL A 598 27.50 48.38 8.26
C VAL A 598 26.68 47.84 9.41
N ASN A 599 27.31 47.59 10.55
CA ASN A 599 26.67 47.12 11.77
C ASN A 599 25.97 48.27 12.50
N SER A 600 25.10 47.99 13.46
CA SER A 600 24.41 49.01 14.27
C SER A 600 25.31 49.92 15.07
N ASP A 601 26.56 49.52 15.30
CA ASP A 601 27.61 50.32 15.96
C ASP A 601 28.45 51.18 14.98
N GLY A 602 28.06 51.21 13.68
CA GLY A 602 28.78 51.97 12.64
C GLY A 602 30.02 51.25 12.10
N THR A 603 30.39 50.09 12.62
CA THR A 603 31.57 49.32 12.14
C THR A 603 31.25 48.63 10.80
N LYS A 604 32.20 48.71 9.88
CA LYS A 604 32.14 48.04 8.57
C LYS A 604 32.75 46.64 8.68
N GLU A 605 32.04 45.63 8.27
CA GLU A 605 32.46 44.22 8.24
C GLU A 605 32.36 43.69 6.82
N PRO A 606 33.46 43.15 6.25
CA PRO A 606 33.46 42.50 4.96
C PRO A 606 32.73 41.16 5.02
N VAL A 607 31.65 40.99 4.28
CA VAL A 607 30.89 39.75 4.21
C VAL A 607 31.13 39.09 2.85
N LYS A 608 31.78 37.92 2.90
CA LYS A 608 32.00 37.06 1.72
C LYS A 608 30.78 36.19 1.46
N TYR A 609 30.31 36.13 0.22
CA TYR A 609 29.18 35.33 -0.14
C TYR A 609 29.38 34.58 -1.47
N SER A 610 28.73 33.44 -1.67
CA SER A 610 28.77 32.77 -2.94
C SER A 610 27.71 33.35 -3.88
N TYR A 611 28.10 33.56 -5.14
CA TYR A 611 27.16 33.93 -6.21
C TYR A 611 26.10 32.86 -6.47
N PHE A 612 26.34 31.59 -6.07
CA PHE A 612 25.49 30.44 -6.29
C PHE A 612 24.88 29.90 -5.00
N SER A 613 24.67 30.77 -4.00
CA SER A 613 24.13 30.41 -2.68
C SER A 613 22.75 29.72 -2.77
N ASN A 614 21.94 30.06 -3.76
CA ASN A 614 20.65 29.45 -4.02
C ASN A 614 20.71 28.28 -5.04
N GLY A 615 21.90 27.89 -5.47
CA GLY A 615 22.09 26.79 -6.42
C GLY A 615 21.58 25.45 -5.85
N LEU A 616 20.91 24.62 -6.67
CA LEU A 616 20.35 23.33 -6.25
C LEU A 616 21.38 22.32 -5.78
N PHE A 617 22.60 22.41 -6.29
CA PHE A 617 23.69 21.46 -6.02
C PHE A 617 24.78 22.03 -5.10
N GLY A 618 24.47 23.14 -4.42
CA GLY A 618 25.40 23.80 -3.50
C GLY A 618 26.53 24.56 -4.19
N ASN A 619 27.54 24.94 -3.42
CA ASN A 619 28.66 25.77 -3.85
C ASN A 619 29.96 24.97 -3.81
N ALA A 620 30.95 25.41 -4.56
CA ALA A 620 32.34 25.04 -4.27
C ALA A 620 32.76 25.56 -2.89
N ALA A 621 33.58 24.83 -2.19
CA ALA A 621 33.93 25.17 -0.80
C ALA A 621 34.70 26.49 -0.70
N ASN A 622 34.37 27.33 0.26
CA ASN A 622 35.16 28.49 0.64
C ASN A 622 36.21 28.09 1.67
N GLY A 623 37.43 28.49 1.42
CA GLY A 623 38.55 28.12 2.25
C GLY A 623 39.26 26.81 1.85
N LYS A 624 40.55 26.73 2.18
CA LYS A 624 41.34 25.53 2.01
C LYS A 624 40.79 24.43 2.92
N SER A 625 40.73 23.22 2.44
CA SER A 625 40.39 22.04 3.24
C SER A 625 41.54 21.06 3.25
N GLY A 626 41.96 20.63 4.43
CA GLY A 626 42.95 19.59 4.65
C GLY A 626 42.54 18.80 5.89
N VAL A 627 41.86 17.69 5.70
CA VAL A 627 41.23 16.94 6.80
C VAL A 627 41.79 15.54 6.88
N VAL A 628 42.26 15.13 8.06
CA VAL A 628 42.53 13.75 8.42
C VAL A 628 41.36 13.23 9.24
N SER A 629 40.73 12.16 8.77
CA SER A 629 39.64 11.48 9.47
C SER A 629 40.12 10.11 9.97
N PHE A 630 39.82 9.86 11.22
CA PHE A 630 40.06 8.61 11.92
C PHE A 630 38.73 7.89 12.13
N ASN A 631 38.69 6.65 11.74
CA ASN A 631 37.52 5.82 11.96
C ASN A 631 37.99 4.44 12.43
N ILE A 632 37.50 3.99 13.58
CA ILE A 632 37.82 2.69 14.16
C ILE A 632 36.50 1.93 14.34
N SER A 633 36.33 0.87 13.58
CA SER A 633 35.18 -0.03 13.71
C SER A 633 35.61 -1.30 14.44
N ASN A 634 34.85 -1.67 15.47
CA ASN A 634 35.12 -2.83 16.31
C ASN A 634 33.94 -3.80 16.23
N ASN A 635 34.22 -5.06 16.01
CA ASN A 635 33.25 -6.15 16.07
C ASN A 635 33.76 -7.18 17.10
N LEU A 636 32.88 -7.62 17.99
CA LEU A 636 33.17 -8.56 19.04
C LEU A 636 32.22 -9.76 18.96
N GLU A 637 32.78 -10.93 18.77
CA GLU A 637 32.04 -12.18 18.60
C GLU A 637 32.53 -13.25 19.55
N ALA A 638 31.61 -14.03 20.10
CA ALA A 638 31.94 -15.17 20.95
C ALA A 638 31.60 -16.50 20.25
N LYS A 639 32.48 -17.47 20.40
CA LYS A 639 32.23 -18.86 20.04
C LYS A 639 31.69 -19.59 21.26
N VAL A 640 30.42 -19.96 21.26
CA VAL A 640 29.71 -20.56 22.40
C VAL A 640 29.40 -22.02 22.11
N LYS A 641 29.58 -22.91 23.08
CA LYS A 641 29.21 -24.32 22.97
C LYS A 641 27.69 -24.43 22.69
N SER A 642 27.31 -25.25 21.73
CA SER A 642 25.93 -25.48 21.36
C SER A 642 25.75 -26.93 20.90
N ASP A 643 24.89 -27.67 21.57
CA ASP A 643 24.53 -29.03 21.22
C ASP A 643 23.63 -29.15 19.97
N GLN A 644 23.20 -27.99 19.44
CA GLN A 644 22.30 -27.91 18.28
C GLN A 644 23.05 -27.67 16.95
N ASP A 645 24.34 -27.42 17.00
CA ASP A 645 25.14 -27.14 15.79
C ASP A 645 26.02 -28.37 15.48
N SER A 646 26.10 -28.73 14.21
CA SER A 646 26.92 -29.87 13.76
C SER A 646 28.42 -29.72 14.13
N THR A 647 28.88 -28.50 14.37
CA THR A 647 30.25 -28.21 14.80
C THR A 647 30.44 -28.18 16.32
N GLY A 648 29.37 -28.41 17.11
CA GLY A 648 29.37 -28.31 18.58
C GLY A 648 29.50 -26.87 19.10
N TYR A 649 29.55 -25.85 18.22
CA TYR A 649 29.75 -24.44 18.58
C TYR A 649 28.89 -23.53 17.74
N LYS A 650 28.36 -22.52 18.40
CA LYS A 650 27.60 -21.43 17.75
C LYS A 650 28.33 -20.10 17.87
N LYS A 651 28.29 -19.31 16.79
CA LYS A 651 28.82 -17.96 16.79
C LYS A 651 27.76 -16.98 17.31
N VAL A 652 28.10 -16.19 18.32
CA VAL A 652 27.22 -15.16 18.90
C VAL A 652 27.91 -13.83 18.80
N SER A 653 27.25 -12.83 18.21
CA SER A 653 27.77 -11.46 18.20
C SER A 653 27.50 -10.81 19.55
N LEU A 654 28.54 -10.36 20.24
CA LEU A 654 28.44 -9.56 21.47
C LEU A 654 28.28 -8.09 21.16
N ILE A 655 29.10 -7.59 20.26
CA ILE A 655 29.01 -6.25 19.69
C ILE A 655 29.07 -6.41 18.19
N GLU A 656 27.96 -6.10 17.52
CA GLU A 656 27.91 -6.20 16.07
C GLU A 656 28.82 -5.18 15.41
N ASN A 657 28.76 -3.93 15.91
CA ASN A 657 29.65 -2.87 15.48
C ASN A 657 29.73 -1.77 16.55
N LEU A 658 30.95 -1.37 16.91
CA LEU A 658 31.24 -0.16 17.66
C LEU A 658 32.17 0.70 16.82
N THR A 659 31.64 1.81 16.30
CA THR A 659 32.38 2.74 15.46
C THR A 659 32.69 4.01 16.23
N LEU A 660 33.95 4.42 16.18
CA LEU A 660 34.48 5.67 16.72
C LEU A 660 35.00 6.48 15.54
N SER A 661 34.49 7.70 15.33
CA SER A 661 34.92 8.56 14.23
C SER A 661 35.20 9.98 14.71
N GLN A 662 36.33 10.53 14.29
CA GLN A 662 36.76 11.89 14.56
C GLN A 662 37.64 12.40 13.43
N SER A 663 37.66 13.71 13.20
CA SER A 663 38.53 14.31 12.18
C SER A 663 39.26 15.51 12.71
N TYR A 664 40.44 15.77 12.11
CA TYR A 664 41.27 16.91 12.35
C TYR A 664 41.46 17.72 11.06
N ASN A 665 41.11 19.00 11.08
CA ASN A 665 41.28 19.88 9.95
C ASN A 665 42.55 20.72 10.10
N PHE A 666 43.57 20.44 9.32
CA PHE A 666 44.85 21.19 9.34
C PHE A 666 44.71 22.62 8.80
N ALA A 667 43.75 22.81 7.89
CA ALA A 667 43.57 24.07 7.19
C ALA A 667 42.71 25.06 7.99
N ALA A 668 42.07 24.62 9.09
CA ALA A 668 41.29 25.50 9.93
C ALA A 668 42.20 26.31 10.88
N ASP A 669 41.89 27.59 11.04
CA ASP A 669 42.64 28.47 11.97
C ASP A 669 42.36 28.14 13.45
N SER A 670 41.14 27.71 13.73
CA SER A 670 40.67 27.33 15.06
C SER A 670 39.72 26.17 15.03
N LEU A 671 39.42 25.56 16.19
CA LEU A 671 38.46 24.44 16.32
C LEU A 671 38.76 23.28 15.36
N ARG A 672 40.03 22.90 15.26
CA ARG A 672 40.56 21.92 14.27
C ARG A 672 40.01 20.52 14.43
N TRP A 673 39.63 20.09 15.62
CA TRP A 673 39.04 18.79 15.86
C TRP A 673 37.53 18.83 15.66
N SER A 674 37.00 17.84 14.98
CA SER A 674 35.54 17.60 14.94
C SER A 674 35.05 17.03 16.28
N ASN A 675 33.73 17.02 16.48
CA ASN A 675 33.15 16.22 17.55
C ASN A 675 33.53 14.74 17.36
N LEU A 676 33.69 14.00 18.47
CA LEU A 676 33.82 12.56 18.43
C LEU A 676 32.43 11.95 18.28
N ASN A 677 32.24 11.16 17.24
CA ASN A 677 31.00 10.41 17.02
C ASN A 677 31.24 8.94 17.36
N THR A 678 30.31 8.38 18.13
CA THR A 678 30.34 6.97 18.50
C THR A 678 29.00 6.32 18.10
N THR A 679 29.07 5.14 17.50
CA THR A 679 27.89 4.36 17.15
C THR A 679 28.08 2.94 17.65
N LEU A 680 27.15 2.44 18.46
CA LEU A 680 27.17 1.09 19.01
C LEU A 680 25.93 0.34 18.54
N LEU A 681 26.13 -0.74 17.81
CA LEU A 681 25.09 -1.66 17.37
C LEU A 681 25.22 -2.96 18.16
N LEU A 682 24.21 -3.26 18.95
CA LEU A 682 24.12 -4.51 19.72
C LEU A 682 22.96 -5.34 19.16
N ARG A 683 23.23 -6.61 18.89
CA ARG A 683 22.20 -7.58 18.56
C ARG A 683 21.92 -8.44 19.78
N LEU A 684 20.87 -8.07 20.53
CA LEU A 684 20.54 -8.73 21.79
C LEU A 684 19.81 -10.05 21.57
N THR A 685 18.92 -10.10 20.55
CA THR A 685 18.23 -11.32 20.12
C THR A 685 18.07 -11.34 18.58
N LYS A 686 17.57 -12.45 18.01
CA LYS A 686 17.33 -12.55 16.56
C LYS A 686 16.40 -11.44 16.01
N GLY A 687 15.52 -10.88 16.85
CA GLY A 687 14.55 -9.83 16.47
C GLY A 687 14.77 -8.48 17.16
N PHE A 688 15.80 -8.33 18.01
CA PHE A 688 16.02 -7.10 18.77
C PHE A 688 17.44 -6.57 18.59
N ASN A 689 17.54 -5.46 17.85
CA ASN A 689 18.76 -4.71 17.65
C ASN A 689 18.67 -3.38 18.39
N LEU A 690 19.70 -3.06 19.18
CA LEU A 690 19.84 -1.78 19.86
C LEU A 690 20.91 -0.97 19.16
N ASN A 691 20.52 0.19 18.60
CA ASN A 691 21.42 1.13 17.96
C ASN A 691 21.56 2.39 18.83
N LEU A 692 22.75 2.62 19.36
CA LEU A 692 23.09 3.77 20.17
C LEU A 692 24.04 4.66 19.37
N SER A 693 23.67 5.91 19.13
CA SER A 693 24.57 6.91 18.55
C SER A 693 24.82 8.01 19.55
N ALA A 694 26.06 8.47 19.65
CA ALA A 694 26.41 9.58 20.52
C ALA A 694 27.42 10.51 19.87
N THR A 695 27.22 11.79 20.04
CA THR A 695 28.12 12.86 19.62
C THR A 695 28.67 13.53 20.86
N TRP A 696 29.99 13.59 20.94
CA TRP A 696 30.73 14.14 22.06
C TRP A 696 31.40 15.43 21.64
N ASP A 697 31.10 16.52 22.33
CA ASP A 697 31.71 17.81 22.11
C ASP A 697 33.06 17.89 22.81
N VAL A 698 34.10 18.08 22.03
CA VAL A 698 35.49 18.06 22.52
C VAL A 698 35.97 19.44 22.97
N TYR A 699 35.23 20.50 22.67
CA TYR A 699 35.56 21.88 23.02
C TYR A 699 34.76 22.40 24.20
N LYS A 700 35.34 23.41 24.90
CA LYS A 700 34.62 24.20 25.88
C LYS A 700 33.84 25.32 25.21
N TYR A 701 32.81 25.83 25.88
CA TYR A 701 32.05 26.99 25.47
C TYR A 701 32.52 28.24 26.18
N GLY A 702 32.32 29.34 25.54
CA GLY A 702 32.52 30.72 26.07
C GLY A 702 31.46 31.63 25.47
N LEU A 703 31.53 32.91 25.79
CA LEU A 703 30.65 33.92 25.24
C LEU A 703 31.39 34.76 24.21
N ASN A 704 30.76 35.08 23.08
CA ASN A 704 31.26 36.06 22.13
C ASN A 704 31.04 37.48 22.65
N LYS A 705 31.45 38.49 21.88
CA LYS A 705 31.26 39.91 22.19
C LYS A 705 29.79 40.36 22.38
N TYR A 706 28.84 39.55 21.88
CA TYR A 706 27.40 39.78 22.00
C TYR A 706 26.75 38.95 23.10
N GLY A 707 27.51 38.26 23.94
CA GLY A 707 26.94 37.38 24.98
C GLY A 707 26.37 36.06 24.48
N THR A 708 26.54 35.73 23.20
CA THR A 708 26.04 34.46 22.62
C THR A 708 27.03 33.34 22.92
N PRO A 709 26.52 32.13 23.30
CA PRO A 709 27.39 30.96 23.51
C PRO A 709 28.07 30.51 22.21
N VAL A 710 29.38 30.41 22.24
CA VAL A 710 30.20 29.91 21.12
C VAL A 710 31.23 28.91 21.62
N ARG A 711 31.65 27.98 20.77
CA ARG A 711 32.80 27.12 21.07
C ARG A 711 34.08 27.94 21.08
N ILE A 712 34.88 27.71 22.06
CA ILE A 712 36.25 28.33 22.16
C ILE A 712 37.31 27.29 21.85
N ASN A 713 38.46 27.71 21.33
CA ASN A 713 39.55 26.81 20.94
C ASN A 713 40.31 26.25 22.17
N LYS A 714 39.56 25.68 23.13
CA LYS A 714 40.08 25.00 24.33
C LYS A 714 39.52 23.58 24.38
N LEU A 715 40.39 22.59 24.15
CA LEU A 715 40.03 21.17 24.25
C LEU A 715 39.69 20.80 25.69
N ARG A 716 38.57 20.10 25.88
CA ARG A 716 38.15 19.62 27.22
C ARG A 716 39.20 18.69 27.84
N LEU A 717 39.80 17.80 27.04
CA LEU A 717 40.81 16.87 27.47
C LEU A 717 42.00 17.56 28.16
N LEU A 718 42.48 18.67 27.60
CA LEU A 718 43.63 19.40 28.10
C LEU A 718 43.31 20.38 29.24
N HIS A 719 42.03 20.63 29.50
CA HIS A 719 41.56 21.62 30.48
C HIS A 719 40.64 21.02 31.56
N GLY A 720 40.85 19.73 31.90
CA GLY A 720 40.15 19.08 33.00
C GLY A 720 38.67 18.74 32.73
N GLY A 721 38.23 18.73 31.46
CA GLY A 721 36.83 18.42 31.06
C GLY A 721 36.60 17.01 30.54
N GLY A 722 37.58 16.09 30.69
CA GLY A 722 37.47 14.71 30.16
C GLY A 722 37.59 14.64 28.64
N TRP A 723 37.35 13.47 28.09
CA TRP A 723 37.45 13.17 26.63
C TRP A 723 36.49 13.96 25.76
N GLY A 724 35.33 14.33 26.31
CA GLY A 724 34.31 15.09 25.64
C GLY A 724 33.04 15.14 26.48
N ARG A 725 32.17 16.08 26.19
CA ARG A 725 30.83 16.16 26.77
C ARG A 725 29.81 15.61 25.83
N LEU A 726 28.93 14.80 26.31
CA LEU A 726 27.83 14.29 25.52
C LEU A 726 26.96 15.46 25.01
N ALA A 727 27.00 15.69 23.70
CA ALA A 727 26.24 16.75 23.05
C ALA A 727 24.86 16.24 22.58
N SER A 728 24.85 15.06 22.03
CA SER A 728 23.62 14.38 21.66
C SER A 728 23.81 12.88 21.71
N THR A 729 22.78 12.17 22.10
CA THR A 729 22.66 10.73 21.95
C THR A 729 21.21 10.39 21.68
N GLY A 730 20.98 9.33 20.93
CA GLY A 730 19.64 8.85 20.66
C GLY A 730 19.62 7.36 20.40
N THR A 731 18.53 6.76 20.82
CA THR A 731 18.23 5.38 20.50
C THR A 731 16.74 5.24 20.24
N SER A 732 16.42 4.36 19.34
CA SER A 732 15.05 3.90 19.15
C SER A 732 15.06 2.39 19.02
N PHE A 733 14.09 1.75 19.62
CA PHE A 733 13.91 0.33 19.47
C PHE A 733 12.43 0.00 19.33
N ASN A 734 12.20 -1.04 18.56
CA ASN A 734 10.90 -1.66 18.39
C ASN A 734 10.99 -3.07 18.96
N TYR A 735 10.06 -3.42 19.82
CA TYR A 735 9.98 -4.75 20.39
C TYR A 735 8.55 -5.23 20.42
N THR A 736 8.32 -6.43 19.88
CA THR A 736 7.02 -7.06 19.85
C THR A 736 6.99 -8.23 20.82
N LEU A 737 6.08 -8.16 21.79
CA LEU A 737 5.71 -9.23 22.68
C LEU A 737 4.53 -9.98 22.09
N ASN A 738 4.63 -11.30 22.03
CA ASN A 738 3.55 -12.20 21.64
C ASN A 738 3.65 -13.48 22.48
N ASN A 739 2.73 -14.42 22.30
CA ASN A 739 2.71 -15.69 23.01
C ASN A 739 4.05 -16.43 22.97
N ASP A 740 4.69 -16.47 21.79
CA ASP A 740 5.97 -17.18 21.61
C ASP A 740 7.11 -16.46 22.32
N THR A 741 7.14 -15.13 22.22
CA THR A 741 8.14 -14.33 22.92
C THR A 741 8.00 -14.47 24.43
N PHE A 742 6.77 -14.49 24.94
CA PHE A 742 6.48 -14.65 26.36
C PHE A 742 6.83 -16.06 26.85
N LYS A 743 6.44 -17.11 26.11
CA LYS A 743 6.82 -18.51 26.40
C LYS A 743 8.35 -18.68 26.39
N ASN A 744 9.06 -18.01 25.49
CA ASN A 744 10.53 -18.08 25.39
C ASN A 744 11.24 -17.33 26.53
N LEU A 745 10.67 -16.20 27.02
CA LEU A 745 11.25 -15.39 28.08
C LEU A 745 10.96 -15.96 29.48
N PHE A 746 9.74 -16.48 29.71
CA PHE A 746 9.25 -16.89 31.04
C PHE A 746 8.93 -18.36 31.15
N GLY A 747 8.84 -19.11 30.04
CA GLY A 747 8.55 -20.53 30.04
C GLY A 747 9.77 -21.37 30.33
N ARG A 748 9.85 -21.94 31.55
CA ARG A 748 10.78 -23.02 31.87
C ARG A 748 10.33 -24.27 31.13
N GLY A 749 11.07 -24.66 30.09
CA GLY A 749 11.27 -26.05 29.76
C GLY A 749 10.32 -26.71 28.76
N LYS A 750 10.97 -27.56 28.03
CA LYS A 750 10.61 -28.62 27.07
C LYS A 750 10.50 -28.10 25.62
N LYS A 751 11.65 -28.17 24.97
CA LYS A 751 11.79 -28.09 23.53
C LYS A 751 10.98 -29.19 22.85
N LYS A 752 9.87 -28.86 22.22
CA LYS A 752 9.35 -29.60 21.08
C LYS A 752 9.91 -28.97 19.81
N LYS A 753 10.56 -29.77 19.03
CA LYS A 753 11.00 -29.52 17.68
C LYS A 753 9.77 -29.26 16.82
N ASN A 754 9.53 -28.03 16.40
CA ASN A 754 8.61 -27.75 15.31
C ASN A 754 9.22 -26.65 14.44
N GLU A 755 9.26 -26.93 13.18
CA GLU A 755 9.70 -26.07 12.10
C GLU A 755 8.90 -24.75 12.09
N GLN A 756 9.63 -23.65 12.11
CA GLN A 756 9.05 -22.30 12.04
C GLN A 756 8.55 -22.04 10.64
N LYS A 757 7.23 -21.99 10.48
CA LYS A 757 6.61 -21.10 9.50
C LYS A 757 6.40 -19.73 10.18
N SER A 758 7.10 -18.73 9.72
CA SER A 758 6.93 -17.33 10.12
C SER A 758 5.58 -16.81 9.60
N VAL A 759 4.68 -16.43 10.49
CA VAL A 759 3.30 -15.98 10.19
C VAL A 759 3.18 -14.47 10.04
N PHE A 760 4.25 -13.73 9.87
CA PHE A 760 4.15 -12.28 9.61
C PHE A 760 5.15 -11.87 8.53
N ASP A 761 4.78 -12.13 7.29
CA ASP A 761 5.22 -11.33 6.15
C ASP A 761 3.98 -10.65 5.58
N ASN A 762 3.83 -9.37 5.89
CA ASN A 762 2.87 -8.50 5.26
C ASN A 762 3.32 -8.23 3.82
N ASN A 763 3.07 -9.17 2.95
CA ASN A 763 2.99 -8.93 1.53
C ASN A 763 1.72 -9.59 1.03
N HIS A 764 0.75 -8.77 0.71
CA HIS A 764 -0.40 -9.16 -0.09
C HIS A 764 0.10 -9.79 -1.39
N GLN A 765 0.17 -11.09 -1.42
CA GLN A 765 0.09 -11.85 -2.64
C GLN A 765 -1.07 -12.82 -2.49
N ASN A 766 -2.14 -12.48 -3.21
CA ASN A 766 -3.19 -13.41 -3.55
C ASN A 766 -2.55 -14.68 -4.09
N LYS A 767 -2.69 -15.77 -3.37
CA LYS A 767 -2.64 -17.09 -3.94
C LYS A 767 -4.04 -17.65 -3.87
N ASP A 768 -4.63 -17.76 -5.03
CA ASP A 768 -5.66 -18.74 -5.30
C ASP A 768 -5.09 -20.13 -4.91
N ASP A 769 -5.59 -20.69 -3.86
CA ASP A 769 -5.56 -22.11 -3.62
C ASP A 769 -6.98 -22.52 -3.23
N SER A 770 -7.69 -22.98 -4.27
CA SER A 770 -8.82 -23.86 -4.15
C SER A 770 -8.40 -25.11 -3.39
N ASP A 771 -9.29 -25.54 -2.48
CA ASP A 771 -9.47 -26.87 -1.99
C ASP A 771 -8.29 -27.57 -1.27
N GLN A 772 -8.26 -27.34 0.02
CA GLN A 772 -8.14 -28.43 0.99
C GLN A 772 -8.78 -27.97 2.31
N GLU A 773 -10.06 -28.31 2.47
CA GLU A 773 -10.64 -28.54 3.79
C GLU A 773 -9.84 -29.63 4.47
N THR A 774 -8.79 -29.27 5.18
CA THR A 774 -8.30 -30.13 6.25
C THR A 774 -9.24 -29.95 7.43
N ASN A 775 -10.18 -30.85 7.56
CA ASN A 775 -10.84 -31.23 8.80
C ASN A 775 -9.78 -31.33 9.92
N SER A 776 -9.46 -30.23 10.58
CA SER A 776 -8.85 -30.23 11.91
C SER A 776 -9.95 -29.98 12.94
N GLY A 777 -10.91 -30.86 12.96
CA GLY A 777 -11.94 -30.94 13.97
C GLY A 777 -11.49 -31.75 15.19
N ASP A 778 -10.24 -31.61 15.62
CA ASP A 778 -9.82 -32.01 16.96
C ASP A 778 -9.49 -30.73 17.74
N GLY A 779 -10.55 -30.11 18.27
CA GLY A 779 -10.43 -29.18 19.38
C GLY A 779 -9.72 -29.92 20.50
N GLU A 780 -8.46 -29.64 20.79
CA GLU A 780 -7.81 -30.09 22.02
C GLU A 780 -8.62 -29.52 23.20
N PHE A 781 -9.47 -30.33 23.76
CA PHE A 781 -10.08 -30.09 25.04
C PHE A 781 -9.04 -30.38 26.14
N ASP A 782 -9.05 -29.65 27.22
CA ASP A 782 -8.27 -29.99 28.41
C ASP A 782 -8.91 -31.16 29.15
N SER A 783 -8.24 -31.61 30.22
CA SER A 783 -8.74 -32.75 31.05
C SER A 783 -10.13 -32.50 31.64
N ASP A 784 -10.58 -31.24 31.67
CA ASP A 784 -11.85 -30.80 32.26
C ASP A 784 -12.93 -30.55 31.21
N GLY A 785 -12.64 -30.87 29.94
CA GLY A 785 -13.58 -30.74 28.83
C GLY A 785 -13.71 -29.35 28.22
N TYR A 786 -12.85 -28.39 28.58
CA TYR A 786 -12.83 -27.08 28.00
C TYR A 786 -11.91 -26.99 26.79
N MET A 787 -12.34 -26.32 25.75
CA MET A 787 -11.54 -26.10 24.53
C MET A 787 -10.31 -25.24 24.86
N LYS A 788 -9.11 -25.78 24.63
CA LYS A 788 -7.86 -25.02 24.74
C LYS A 788 -7.82 -23.94 23.68
N TRP A 789 -8.13 -22.73 24.04
CA TRP A 789 -7.97 -21.57 23.19
C TRP A 789 -6.60 -20.92 23.41
N ASP A 790 -5.70 -21.03 22.44
CA ASP A 790 -4.45 -20.27 22.45
C ASP A 790 -4.82 -18.79 22.16
N PHE A 791 -4.95 -18.01 23.23
CA PHE A 791 -5.27 -16.60 23.21
C PHE A 791 -4.20 -15.82 22.44
N PRO A 792 -4.38 -15.53 21.12
CA PRO A 792 -3.36 -14.84 20.35
C PRO A 792 -3.38 -13.36 20.67
N TRP A 793 -2.24 -12.87 21.12
CA TRP A 793 -2.04 -11.45 21.33
C TRP A 793 -0.66 -11.01 20.86
N SER A 794 -0.56 -9.75 20.49
CA SER A 794 0.71 -9.09 20.21
C SER A 794 0.68 -7.66 20.78
N LEU A 795 1.79 -7.26 21.36
CA LEU A 795 1.99 -5.91 21.88
C LEU A 795 3.34 -5.40 21.39
N THR A 796 3.32 -4.37 20.57
CA THR A 796 4.51 -3.74 20.01
C THR A 796 4.79 -2.42 20.73
N PHE A 797 5.99 -2.30 21.24
CA PHE A 797 6.52 -1.10 21.87
C PHE A 797 7.49 -0.42 20.92
N ASN A 798 7.21 0.80 20.51
CA ASN A 798 8.15 1.66 19.82
C ASN A 798 8.56 2.75 20.80
N TYR A 799 9.79 2.68 21.26
CA TYR A 799 10.33 3.65 22.20
C TYR A 799 11.51 4.38 21.57
N SER A 800 11.50 5.70 21.65
CA SER A 800 12.62 6.52 21.25
C SER A 800 13.04 7.44 22.40
N LEU A 801 14.32 7.44 22.67
CA LEU A 801 14.98 8.26 23.68
C LEU A 801 16.03 9.11 22.99
N ASN A 802 15.92 10.43 23.10
CA ASN A 802 16.89 11.36 22.57
C ASN A 802 17.38 12.29 23.69
N TYR A 803 18.66 12.52 23.71
CA TYR A 803 19.33 13.51 24.56
C TYR A 803 19.97 14.57 23.66
N GLY A 804 19.81 15.81 24.01
CA GLY A 804 20.44 16.92 23.31
C GLY A 804 20.69 18.10 24.25
N TYR A 805 21.31 19.13 23.73
CA TYR A 805 21.47 20.40 24.45
C TYR A 805 20.14 21.13 24.57
N GLY A 806 19.81 21.55 25.78
CA GLY A 806 18.70 22.43 26.10
C GLY A 806 19.16 23.87 26.30
N GLU A 807 18.74 24.48 27.41
CA GLU A 807 19.10 25.84 27.78
C GLU A 807 20.59 25.95 28.13
N PHE A 808 21.20 27.11 27.81
CA PHE A 808 22.57 27.39 28.15
C PHE A 808 22.67 27.98 29.58
N ASP A 809 23.54 27.39 30.40
CA ASP A 809 23.85 27.89 31.73
C ASP A 809 25.01 28.89 31.66
N TYR A 810 24.70 30.16 31.74
CA TYR A 810 25.68 31.25 31.63
C TYR A 810 26.68 31.28 32.79
N LYS A 811 26.35 30.69 33.96
CA LYS A 811 27.29 30.60 35.10
C LYS A 811 28.33 29.51 34.88
N ARG A 812 27.92 28.37 34.35
CA ARG A 812 28.81 27.23 34.09
C ARG A 812 29.42 27.28 32.68
N LEU A 813 28.94 28.16 31.82
CA LEU A 813 29.31 28.23 30.41
C LEU A 813 29.07 26.89 29.69
N GLU A 814 27.95 26.26 29.98
CA GLU A 814 27.63 24.93 29.42
C GLU A 814 26.14 24.80 29.17
N TYR A 815 25.75 23.99 28.14
CA TYR A 815 24.38 23.64 27.90
C TYR A 815 23.85 22.66 28.94
N LYS A 816 22.66 22.86 29.48
CA LYS A 816 21.95 21.85 30.26
C LYS A 816 21.51 20.74 29.31
N GLY A 817 21.58 19.48 29.73
CA GLY A 817 21.05 18.35 28.94
C GLY A 817 19.53 18.32 29.00
N ARG A 818 18.93 18.01 27.88
CA ARG A 818 17.47 17.76 27.77
C ARG A 818 17.23 16.37 27.19
N TRP A 819 16.42 15.60 27.88
CA TRP A 819 15.94 14.32 27.40
C TRP A 819 14.56 14.51 26.77
N THR A 820 14.34 13.90 25.61
CA THR A 820 13.02 13.78 24.98
C THR A 820 12.73 12.32 24.76
N GLN A 821 11.53 11.91 25.15
CA GLN A 821 11.11 10.52 25.12
C GLN A 821 9.77 10.42 24.41
N ASN A 822 9.62 9.42 23.56
CA ASN A 822 8.37 9.09 22.90
C ASN A 822 8.13 7.59 23.02
N LEU A 823 6.93 7.22 23.42
CA LEU A 823 6.49 5.85 23.49
C LEU A 823 5.23 5.69 22.65
N SER A 824 5.29 4.81 21.67
CA SER A 824 4.11 4.37 20.94
C SER A 824 3.87 2.89 21.21
N LEU A 825 2.66 2.58 21.56
CA LEU A 825 2.17 1.24 21.85
C LEU A 825 1.19 0.85 20.76
N SER A 826 1.30 -0.34 20.21
CA SER A 826 0.28 -0.93 19.37
C SER A 826 0.05 -2.37 19.78
N GLY A 827 -1.19 -2.73 20.01
CA GLY A 827 -1.58 -4.05 20.46
C GLY A 827 -2.73 -4.61 19.66
N ASN A 828 -2.72 -5.93 19.50
CA ASN A 828 -3.80 -6.69 18.93
C ASN A 828 -4.07 -7.89 19.84
N VAL A 829 -5.34 -8.14 20.12
CA VAL A 829 -5.79 -9.21 20.99
C VAL A 829 -7.00 -9.89 20.38
N ARG A 830 -6.98 -11.21 20.30
CA ARG A 830 -8.13 -12.01 19.85
C ARG A 830 -8.66 -12.85 21.00
N PRO A 831 -9.62 -12.32 21.79
CA PRO A 831 -10.18 -13.01 22.93
C PRO A 831 -10.89 -14.32 22.57
N THR A 832 -11.50 -14.38 21.39
CA THR A 832 -12.14 -15.55 20.79
C THR A 832 -11.81 -15.60 19.31
N LYS A 833 -12.19 -16.69 18.64
CA LYS A 833 -12.02 -16.83 17.19
C LYS A 833 -12.64 -15.68 16.39
N ASN A 834 -13.74 -15.14 16.88
CA ASN A 834 -14.57 -14.15 16.18
C ASN A 834 -14.33 -12.71 16.61
N TRP A 835 -13.63 -12.46 17.73
CA TRP A 835 -13.34 -11.12 18.22
C TRP A 835 -11.89 -10.73 17.94
N ASN A 836 -11.71 -9.52 17.45
CA ASN A 836 -10.40 -8.90 17.29
C ASN A 836 -10.44 -7.49 17.85
N LEU A 837 -9.58 -7.23 18.84
CA LEU A 837 -9.40 -5.93 19.47
C LEU A 837 -8.03 -5.41 19.11
N SER A 838 -7.96 -4.21 18.59
CA SER A 838 -6.69 -3.52 18.34
C SER A 838 -6.68 -2.16 19.03
N MET A 839 -5.51 -1.80 19.51
CA MET A 839 -5.29 -0.53 20.18
C MET A 839 -3.96 0.05 19.75
N SER A 840 -3.93 1.35 19.49
CA SER A 840 -2.70 2.11 19.33
C SER A 840 -2.75 3.34 20.21
N ALA A 841 -1.65 3.62 20.90
CA ALA A 841 -1.53 4.77 21.78
C ALA A 841 -0.13 5.38 21.70
N SER A 842 -0.03 6.70 21.82
CA SER A 842 1.24 7.41 21.94
C SER A 842 1.24 8.22 23.24
N TYR A 843 2.32 8.07 24.00
CA TYR A 843 2.52 8.76 25.28
C TYR A 843 3.60 9.83 25.12
N ASN A 844 3.27 11.05 25.53
CA ASN A 844 4.19 12.15 25.57
C ASN A 844 4.69 12.34 27.01
N PHE A 845 5.99 12.10 27.23
CA PHE A 845 6.60 12.19 28.55
C PHE A 845 6.77 13.64 29.03
N ASP A 846 6.91 14.61 28.12
CA ASP A 846 7.06 16.02 28.51
C ASP A 846 5.75 16.59 29.08
N LEU A 847 4.63 16.14 28.55
CA LEU A 847 3.30 16.55 28.95
C LEU A 847 2.66 15.61 29.99
N HIS A 848 3.30 14.46 30.27
CA HIS A 848 2.78 13.38 31.12
C HIS A 848 1.37 12.93 30.73
N LYS A 849 1.07 12.90 29.43
CA LYS A 849 -0.27 12.59 28.89
C LYS A 849 -0.18 11.65 27.70
N ILE A 850 -1.25 10.88 27.54
CA ILE A 850 -1.47 10.17 26.26
C ILE A 850 -1.80 11.24 25.24
N ALA A 851 -0.96 11.34 24.19
CA ALA A 851 -1.13 12.32 23.12
C ALA A 851 -2.20 11.89 22.12
N TYR A 852 -2.30 10.60 21.88
CA TYR A 852 -3.24 10.00 20.95
C TYR A 852 -3.54 8.57 21.36
N MET A 853 -4.78 8.15 21.23
CA MET A 853 -5.22 6.78 21.44
C MET A 853 -6.32 6.44 20.44
N ASN A 854 -6.17 5.32 19.76
CA ASN A 854 -7.18 4.73 18.87
C ASN A 854 -7.43 3.29 19.31
N CYS A 855 -8.69 2.93 19.43
CA CYS A 855 -9.13 1.58 19.72
C CYS A 855 -10.07 1.12 18.62
N SER A 856 -9.91 -0.11 18.14
CA SER A 856 -10.86 -0.73 17.24
C SER A 856 -11.23 -2.14 17.72
N ILE A 857 -12.49 -2.45 17.59
CA ILE A 857 -13.08 -3.74 17.94
C ILE A 857 -13.76 -4.25 16.69
N SER A 858 -13.48 -5.46 16.28
CA SER A 858 -14.18 -6.14 15.21
C SER A 858 -14.65 -7.52 15.66
N ARG A 859 -15.82 -7.90 15.19
CA ARG A 859 -16.43 -9.20 15.40
C ARG A 859 -16.89 -9.77 14.09
N GLU A 860 -16.45 -10.97 13.82
CA GLU A 860 -17.03 -11.79 12.76
C GLU A 860 -18.23 -12.54 13.36
N MET A 861 -19.41 -12.27 12.84
CA MET A 861 -20.64 -13.00 13.10
C MET A 861 -20.87 -13.95 11.91
N HIS A 862 -21.78 -14.88 12.04
CA HIS A 862 -22.04 -15.89 11.01
C HIS A 862 -22.19 -15.28 9.60
N CYS A 863 -23.17 -14.41 9.41
CA CYS A 863 -23.49 -13.78 8.13
C CYS A 863 -23.05 -12.31 8.03
N PHE A 864 -22.57 -11.70 9.12
CA PHE A 864 -22.23 -10.28 9.20
C PHE A 864 -20.81 -10.06 9.74
N THR A 865 -20.24 -8.93 9.37
CA THR A 865 -19.05 -8.39 10.03
C THR A 865 -19.44 -7.11 10.74
N MET A 866 -19.00 -6.97 11.97
CA MET A 866 -19.19 -5.77 12.76
C MET A 866 -17.83 -5.19 13.14
N SER A 867 -17.67 -3.88 13.02
CA SER A 867 -16.51 -3.18 13.54
C SER A 867 -16.88 -1.84 14.15
N ALA A 868 -16.19 -1.49 15.22
CA ALA A 868 -16.30 -0.20 15.86
C ALA A 868 -14.89 0.35 16.09
N SER A 869 -14.68 1.63 15.77
CA SER A 869 -13.43 2.33 16.05
C SER A 869 -13.73 3.61 16.83
N PHE A 870 -12.89 3.92 17.81
CA PHE A 870 -13.05 5.12 18.61
C PHE A 870 -11.70 5.71 18.98
N VAL A 871 -11.63 7.02 18.94
CA VAL A 871 -10.48 7.85 19.31
C VAL A 871 -10.84 8.61 20.58
N PRO A 872 -10.62 8.04 21.79
CA PRO A 872 -10.98 8.70 23.05
C PRO A 872 -10.04 9.84 23.41
N VAL A 873 -8.79 9.78 22.96
CA VAL A 873 -7.75 10.77 23.22
C VAL A 873 -7.04 11.14 21.94
N GLY A 874 -7.01 12.42 21.62
CA GLY A 874 -6.38 12.97 20.45
C GLY A 874 -6.83 14.41 20.18
N PRO A 875 -6.35 15.03 19.10
CA PRO A 875 -6.82 16.35 18.67
C PRO A 875 -8.33 16.39 18.41
N TYR A 876 -8.89 15.27 18.01
CA TYR A 876 -10.29 15.08 17.70
C TYR A 876 -10.76 13.76 18.31
N LYS A 877 -11.89 13.81 19.02
CA LYS A 877 -12.56 12.62 19.52
C LYS A 877 -13.57 12.15 18.49
N SER A 878 -13.56 10.89 18.16
CA SER A 878 -14.46 10.33 17.15
C SER A 878 -14.80 8.88 17.43
N TYR A 879 -15.95 8.44 16.95
CA TYR A 879 -16.27 7.02 16.89
C TYR A 879 -16.93 6.69 15.55
N SER A 880 -16.71 5.47 15.10
CA SER A 880 -17.38 4.90 13.96
C SER A 880 -17.88 3.50 14.29
N PHE A 881 -19.03 3.16 13.78
CA PHE A 881 -19.61 1.83 13.86
C PHE A 881 -19.99 1.39 12.47
N HIS A 882 -19.63 0.17 12.12
CA HIS A 882 -19.87 -0.43 10.83
C HIS A 882 -20.40 -1.85 11.03
N ILE A 883 -21.48 -2.21 10.37
CA ILE A 883 -21.99 -3.57 10.24
C ILE A 883 -22.35 -3.81 8.79
N ALA A 884 -21.89 -4.92 8.22
CA ALA A 884 -22.12 -5.27 6.83
C ALA A 884 -22.34 -6.76 6.68
N VAL A 885 -23.05 -7.16 5.63
CA VAL A 885 -23.15 -8.56 5.20
C VAL A 885 -21.77 -9.04 4.73
N LYS A 886 -21.43 -10.28 5.08
CA LYS A 886 -20.11 -10.87 4.79
C LYS A 886 -19.93 -11.24 3.31
N SER A 887 -21.02 -11.57 2.62
CA SER A 887 -20.96 -11.95 1.22
C SER A 887 -20.53 -10.80 0.31
N SER A 888 -19.71 -11.12 -0.69
CA SER A 888 -19.24 -10.18 -1.70
C SER A 888 -20.37 -9.61 -2.56
N ILE A 889 -21.38 -10.40 -2.84
CA ILE A 889 -22.56 -10.03 -3.67
C ILE A 889 -23.42 -8.99 -2.96
N LEU A 890 -23.53 -9.08 -1.64
CA LEU A 890 -24.37 -8.22 -0.80
C LEU A 890 -23.55 -7.24 0.05
N SER A 891 -22.32 -6.96 -0.31
CA SER A 891 -21.40 -6.06 0.41
C SER A 891 -21.94 -4.62 0.54
N ASP A 892 -22.88 -4.23 -0.31
CA ASP A 892 -23.56 -2.93 -0.25
C ASP A 892 -24.65 -2.87 0.84
N VAL A 893 -25.06 -4.03 1.39
CA VAL A 893 -25.99 -4.09 2.54
C VAL A 893 -25.18 -3.88 3.81
N LYS A 894 -25.04 -2.62 4.19
CA LYS A 894 -24.26 -2.18 5.34
C LYS A 894 -24.92 -1.01 6.04
N TYR A 895 -24.62 -0.90 7.32
CA TYR A 895 -24.95 0.26 8.14
C TYR A 895 -23.69 0.88 8.68
N ASP A 896 -23.47 2.15 8.35
CA ASP A 896 -22.34 2.95 8.80
C ASP A 896 -22.83 4.10 9.67
N LYS A 897 -22.33 4.20 10.90
CA LYS A 897 -22.57 5.35 11.76
C LYS A 897 -21.24 5.97 12.16
N HIS A 898 -21.13 7.25 11.90
CA HIS A 898 -19.96 8.03 12.24
C HIS A 898 -20.35 9.23 13.08
N SER A 899 -19.54 9.56 14.07
CA SER A 899 -19.68 10.80 14.83
C SER A 899 -18.31 11.39 15.12
N SER A 900 -18.17 12.69 14.94
CA SER A 900 -16.97 13.41 15.33
C SER A 900 -17.34 14.59 16.21
N SER A 901 -16.59 14.80 17.31
CA SER A 901 -16.76 15.94 18.18
C SER A 901 -15.77 17.05 17.83
N SER A 902 -15.84 17.57 16.61
CA SER A 902 -15.00 18.71 16.24
C SER A 902 -15.47 20.05 16.86
N ASN A 903 -16.65 20.07 17.45
CA ASN A 903 -17.22 21.26 18.08
C ASN A 903 -17.37 21.03 19.59
N GLY A 904 -16.33 21.39 20.37
CA GLY A 904 -16.48 21.94 21.72
C GLY A 904 -17.20 21.14 22.82
N VAL A 905 -17.65 19.90 22.56
CA VAL A 905 -18.24 19.06 23.61
C VAL A 905 -17.10 18.39 24.36
N THR A 906 -16.72 19.00 25.45
CA THR A 906 -15.89 18.35 26.47
C THR A 906 -16.73 17.27 27.16
N TRP A 907 -16.43 16.02 26.88
CA TRP A 907 -16.90 14.92 27.70
C TRP A 907 -16.08 14.94 29.01
N TYR A 908 -16.73 15.21 30.11
CA TYR A 908 -16.15 15.13 31.47
C TYR A 908 -16.07 13.67 31.90
#